data_d07736b057aefbc378765bf140973e94
#
_entry.id   d07736b057aefbc378765bf140973e94
#
_cell.length_a   1.000
_cell.length_b   1.000
_cell.length_c   1.000
_cell.angle_alpha   90.00
_cell.angle_beta   90.00
_cell.angle_gamma   90.00
#
_symmetry.space_group_name_H-M   'P 1'
#
loop_
_entity.id
_entity.type
_entity.pdbx_description
1 polymer ?
#
loop_
_entity_poly.entity_id
_entity_poly.type
_entity_poly.pdbx_seq_one_letter_code
_entity_poly.pdbx_strand_id
1 'polypeptide(L)'
;VKTLPRTSVIPATLDVPLTVPTFMRLAGRLAGFPFVKVVVDLEKAEFHVIDSTGNPLHVHYIAEHILGVPAENLLRDIDAFNHDVYVRPDRRFLLGLLALHRRRPDDGDGEERVFLSLETVEADTMSADMLLSFYRHVRAHLDPSVPLFLKPANHLQETHVAGIPEEELPRLLAHELLSQAPFVPLNSGTAYGRLRLFASAADYRAAARSVEWHDIIVMPRVPDDIPRVSGLVNTEHTTPLSHTNVLATGWGIPNAIQTDLLDRPGLAELDGGWVRYEVAPDAPEVLIEAADRPAGLDSRPPWAAGRVSLERPETAAAEIVPLSWLRMGDHYRYGTKAANLGEVCHVLEHGSRRWLGFYQIPRPPRPDLLGYLAGRLGVSVPADDATLSAAAERLIRQHVEVPRGIALPFSLQRQFLESSPRIQQTIGRLKMALEAGTHHVEDICAELQQMIMETRLPGDLLRRIDDAIVSHLSGVGQFVVRSSSNAEDLAGFSAAGVYESVAHARTLDSIADGVKEVWSSLVSARSVRLREQAGIPLEDCYMGVIVQEWVDVPLGGVLVTCNPADPRDFRNVYVNISAGSVADVVTGTADPVQHLYNTVEGGGRTISLGSARSDLDPATKDSLARLALIGRLLQSHFSPDYLYGVPVDIEWALDGDRIELLQIRPYRPAS
;
A
#
# COMPACT_ATOMS: atom_id res chain seq x y z
N VAL A 1 -8.02 -0.34 37.03
CA VAL A 1 -7.13 -1.49 36.81
C VAL A 1 -8.06 -2.71 36.69
N LYS A 2 -8.38 -3.16 35.48
CA LYS A 2 -9.07 -4.43 35.27
C LYS A 2 -8.04 -5.53 35.57
N THR A 3 -8.26 -6.27 36.63
CA THR A 3 -7.53 -7.52 36.91
C THR A 3 -7.70 -8.43 35.70
N LEU A 4 -6.60 -8.72 35.01
CA LEU A 4 -6.57 -9.74 33.95
C LEU A 4 -7.05 -11.08 34.52
N PRO A 5 -7.91 -11.84 33.84
CA PRO A 5 -8.34 -13.14 34.31
C PRO A 5 -7.11 -14.04 34.47
N ARG A 6 -7.11 -14.84 35.53
CA ARG A 6 -6.06 -15.84 35.78
C ARG A 6 -5.95 -16.73 34.55
N THR A 7 -4.79 -16.71 33.92
CA THR A 7 -4.46 -17.58 32.77
C THR A 7 -4.49 -19.03 33.24
N SER A 8 -5.39 -19.85 32.73
CA SER A 8 -5.34 -21.27 32.90
C SER A 8 -4.19 -21.84 32.08
N VAL A 9 -3.21 -22.42 32.75
CA VAL A 9 -2.06 -23.07 32.12
C VAL A 9 -2.43 -24.51 31.82
N ILE A 10 -2.23 -24.98 30.59
CA ILE A 10 -2.13 -26.41 30.37
C ILE A 10 -0.73 -26.82 30.85
N PRO A 11 -0.61 -27.77 31.81
CA PRO A 11 0.69 -28.16 32.35
C PRO A 11 1.67 -28.55 31.24
N ALA A 12 2.94 -28.24 31.45
CA ALA A 12 4.03 -28.56 30.55
C ALA A 12 4.13 -30.08 30.22
N THR A 13 3.64 -30.92 31.09
CA THR A 13 3.47 -32.36 30.94
C THR A 13 1.99 -32.64 30.60
N LEU A 14 1.60 -32.43 29.37
CA LEU A 14 0.32 -32.92 28.86
C LEU A 14 0.41 -34.44 28.73
N ASP A 15 -0.21 -35.17 29.69
CA ASP A 15 -0.49 -36.60 29.50
C ASP A 15 -1.50 -36.86 28.39
N VAL A 16 -2.11 -35.78 27.85
CA VAL A 16 -3.12 -35.80 26.78
C VAL A 16 -2.73 -34.80 25.69
N PRO A 17 -2.66 -35.19 24.40
CA PRO A 17 -2.37 -34.27 23.32
C PRO A 17 -3.39 -33.12 23.22
N LEU A 18 -2.93 -31.92 22.85
CA LEU A 18 -3.79 -30.78 22.60
C LEU A 18 -4.71 -31.08 21.41
N THR A 19 -5.99 -31.24 21.69
CA THR A 19 -7.02 -31.49 20.67
C THR A 19 -7.64 -30.18 20.17
N VAL A 20 -8.29 -30.20 19.01
CA VAL A 20 -9.00 -29.03 18.46
C VAL A 20 -10.04 -28.46 19.43
N PRO A 21 -10.88 -29.24 20.14
CA PRO A 21 -11.81 -28.69 21.12
C PRO A 21 -11.11 -27.97 22.29
N THR A 22 -9.98 -28.52 22.78
CA THR A 22 -9.19 -27.88 23.84
C THR A 22 -8.52 -26.61 23.33
N PHE A 23 -7.94 -26.64 22.13
CA PHE A 23 -7.40 -25.49 21.45
C PHE A 23 -8.45 -24.36 21.36
N MET A 24 -9.65 -24.64 20.87
CA MET A 24 -10.73 -23.65 20.70
C MET A 24 -11.17 -23.01 22.01
N ARG A 25 -11.07 -23.72 23.14
CA ARG A 25 -11.37 -23.13 24.47
C ARG A 25 -10.34 -22.12 24.93
N LEU A 26 -9.08 -22.29 24.49
CA LEU A 26 -7.94 -21.44 24.86
C LEU A 26 -7.66 -20.35 23.83
N ALA A 27 -8.29 -20.44 22.66
CA ALA A 27 -7.98 -19.59 21.51
C ALA A 27 -8.51 -18.16 21.69
N GLY A 28 -7.61 -17.19 21.50
CA GLY A 28 -7.95 -15.82 21.11
C GLY A 28 -8.23 -15.72 19.61
N ARG A 29 -8.48 -14.51 19.11
CA ARG A 29 -8.63 -14.23 17.67
C ARG A 29 -7.57 -13.23 17.22
N LEU A 30 -6.90 -13.52 16.12
CA LEU A 30 -5.94 -12.65 15.46
C LEU A 30 -6.22 -12.67 13.96
N ALA A 31 -6.50 -11.52 13.36
CA ALA A 31 -6.83 -11.41 11.94
C ALA A 31 -7.90 -12.42 11.46
N GLY A 32 -8.93 -12.63 12.29
CA GLY A 32 -10.02 -13.57 12.00
C GLY A 32 -9.72 -15.05 12.34
N PHE A 33 -8.47 -15.42 12.60
CA PHE A 33 -8.09 -16.80 12.90
C PHE A 33 -8.03 -17.09 14.41
N PRO A 34 -8.55 -18.25 14.88
CA PRO A 34 -8.32 -18.72 16.23
C PRO A 34 -6.83 -19.04 16.43
N PHE A 35 -6.25 -18.55 17.53
CA PHE A 35 -4.84 -18.80 17.85
C PHE A 35 -4.60 -19.05 19.33
N VAL A 36 -3.56 -19.80 19.64
CA VAL A 36 -3.01 -19.92 20.99
C VAL A 36 -1.52 -19.59 20.95
N LYS A 37 -1.02 -18.92 22.01
CA LYS A 37 0.41 -18.68 22.16
C LYS A 37 1.09 -19.87 22.83
N VAL A 38 2.33 -20.14 22.41
CA VAL A 38 3.13 -21.25 22.92
C VAL A 38 4.54 -20.79 23.30
N VAL A 39 5.11 -21.45 24.30
CA VAL A 39 6.47 -21.25 24.80
C VAL A 39 7.12 -22.61 24.99
N VAL A 40 8.35 -22.78 24.48
CA VAL A 40 9.25 -23.87 24.85
C VAL A 40 10.35 -23.30 25.72
N ASP A 41 10.49 -23.80 26.97
CA ASP A 41 11.63 -23.52 27.87
C ASP A 41 12.70 -24.58 27.62
N LEU A 42 13.74 -24.24 26.88
CA LEU A 42 14.84 -25.17 26.54
C LEU A 42 15.66 -25.60 27.75
N GLU A 43 15.73 -24.76 28.79
CA GLU A 43 16.47 -25.07 30.03
C GLU A 43 15.78 -26.14 30.86
N LYS A 44 14.45 -26.11 30.90
CA LYS A 44 13.63 -27.09 31.66
C LYS A 44 13.07 -28.21 30.77
N ALA A 45 13.22 -28.11 29.47
CA ALA A 45 12.57 -28.97 28.45
C ALA A 45 11.04 -29.01 28.62
N GLU A 46 10.43 -27.87 28.91
CA GLU A 46 8.98 -27.73 29.15
C GLU A 46 8.30 -27.05 27.96
N PHE A 47 7.10 -27.52 27.62
CA PHE A 47 6.23 -26.89 26.61
C PHE A 47 4.98 -26.31 27.30
N HIS A 48 4.72 -25.01 27.02
CA HIS A 48 3.60 -24.29 27.62
C HIS A 48 2.64 -23.82 26.53
N VAL A 49 1.34 -24.03 26.74
CA VAL A 49 0.25 -23.46 25.96
C VAL A 49 -0.44 -22.39 26.79
N ILE A 50 -0.56 -21.20 26.27
CA ILE A 50 -1.10 -20.04 26.97
C ILE A 50 -2.58 -19.87 26.61
N ASP A 51 -3.44 -19.70 27.63
CA ASP A 51 -4.81 -19.24 27.41
C ASP A 51 -4.78 -17.85 26.76
N SER A 52 -5.15 -17.81 25.50
CA SER A 52 -5.09 -16.60 24.65
C SER A 52 -6.45 -15.91 24.52
N THR A 53 -7.47 -16.32 25.26
CA THR A 53 -8.81 -15.68 25.24
C THR A 53 -8.74 -14.21 25.66
N GLY A 54 -7.85 -13.87 26.63
CA GLY A 54 -7.55 -12.49 27.02
C GLY A 54 -6.37 -11.87 26.27
N ASN A 55 -5.83 -12.55 25.26
CA ASN A 55 -4.68 -12.14 24.45
C ASN A 55 -3.45 -11.69 25.28
N PRO A 56 -3.02 -12.44 26.31
CA PRO A 56 -1.87 -12.07 27.15
C PRO A 56 -0.59 -12.09 26.33
N LEU A 57 0.34 -11.18 26.63
CA LEU A 57 1.67 -11.17 26.00
C LEU A 57 2.52 -12.31 26.57
N HIS A 58 3.40 -12.90 25.74
CA HIS A 58 4.36 -13.91 26.17
C HIS A 58 5.19 -13.46 27.37
N VAL A 59 5.60 -12.19 27.42
CA VAL A 59 6.41 -11.62 28.49
C VAL A 59 5.73 -11.71 29.85
N HIS A 60 4.42 -11.49 29.93
CA HIS A 60 3.68 -11.63 31.19
C HIS A 60 3.69 -13.07 31.67
N TYR A 61 3.39 -14.00 30.74
CA TYR A 61 3.38 -15.42 31.07
C TYR A 61 4.76 -15.93 31.55
N ILE A 62 5.81 -15.59 30.82
CA ILE A 62 7.18 -16.00 31.13
C ILE A 62 7.60 -15.45 32.51
N ALA A 63 7.34 -14.14 32.73
CA ALA A 63 7.68 -13.53 34.02
C ALA A 63 6.98 -14.23 35.18
N GLU A 64 5.66 -14.30 35.15
CA GLU A 64 4.85 -14.71 36.30
C GLU A 64 4.82 -16.23 36.49
N HIS A 65 4.76 -17.02 35.43
CA HIS A 65 4.54 -18.47 35.51
C HIS A 65 5.81 -19.31 35.34
N ILE A 66 6.83 -18.81 34.66
CA ILE A 66 8.07 -19.55 34.42
C ILE A 66 9.19 -19.05 35.33
N LEU A 67 9.36 -17.72 35.42
CA LEU A 67 10.44 -17.11 36.20
C LEU A 67 10.02 -16.75 37.63
N GLY A 68 8.73 -16.65 37.93
CA GLY A 68 8.19 -16.31 39.25
C GLY A 68 8.50 -14.87 39.68
N VAL A 69 8.60 -13.94 38.70
CA VAL A 69 8.86 -12.51 38.94
C VAL A 69 7.69 -11.65 38.40
N PRO A 70 7.49 -10.44 38.95
CA PRO A 70 6.50 -9.51 38.40
C PRO A 70 6.78 -9.18 36.92
N ALA A 71 5.75 -9.10 36.10
CA ALA A 71 5.88 -8.80 34.67
C ALA A 71 6.57 -7.45 34.40
N GLU A 72 6.38 -6.47 35.30
CA GLU A 72 7.02 -5.15 35.24
C GLU A 72 8.54 -5.20 35.19
N ASN A 73 9.14 -6.25 35.76
CA ASN A 73 10.59 -6.42 35.75
C ASN A 73 11.13 -6.65 34.33
N LEU A 74 10.42 -7.40 33.51
CA LEU A 74 10.78 -7.63 32.09
C LEU A 74 10.27 -6.50 31.20
N LEU A 75 9.10 -5.93 31.49
CA LEU A 75 8.53 -4.85 30.70
C LEU A 75 9.31 -3.54 30.83
N ARG A 76 10.06 -3.34 31.92
CA ARG A 76 10.90 -2.15 32.10
C ARG A 76 11.98 -2.03 31.03
N ASP A 77 12.50 -3.16 30.55
CA ASP A 77 13.44 -3.26 29.45
C ASP A 77 12.96 -4.30 28.44
N ILE A 78 11.84 -3.97 27.79
CA ILE A 78 11.19 -4.87 26.83
C ILE A 78 12.08 -5.13 25.61
N ASP A 79 12.95 -4.18 25.24
CA ASP A 79 13.84 -4.35 24.10
C ASP A 79 14.94 -5.35 24.40
N ALA A 80 15.50 -5.35 25.62
CA ALA A 80 16.44 -6.39 26.05
C ALA A 80 15.74 -7.77 26.09
N PHE A 81 14.52 -7.84 26.64
CA PHE A 81 13.74 -9.09 26.62
C PHE A 81 13.51 -9.59 25.19
N ASN A 82 13.08 -8.72 24.27
CA ASN A 82 12.84 -9.10 22.88
C ASN A 82 14.14 -9.55 22.18
N HIS A 83 15.26 -8.89 22.46
CA HIS A 83 16.56 -9.33 21.96
C HIS A 83 16.91 -10.74 22.46
N ASP A 84 16.71 -11.00 23.76
CA ASP A 84 17.03 -12.29 24.36
C ASP A 84 16.17 -13.44 23.83
N VAL A 85 14.91 -13.21 23.48
CA VAL A 85 13.98 -14.26 23.04
C VAL A 85 13.84 -14.38 21.53
N TYR A 86 14.17 -13.34 20.74
CA TYR A 86 13.97 -13.35 19.28
C TYR A 86 15.26 -13.23 18.46
N VAL A 87 16.36 -12.72 19.06
CA VAL A 87 17.59 -12.42 18.29
C VAL A 87 18.76 -13.30 18.70
N ARG A 88 18.95 -13.53 20.00
CA ARG A 88 20.10 -14.31 20.48
C ARG A 88 20.12 -15.75 19.96
N PRO A 89 21.28 -16.26 19.52
CA PRO A 89 21.41 -17.63 19.06
C PRO A 89 21.35 -18.67 20.18
N ASP A 90 21.65 -18.27 21.42
CA ASP A 90 21.69 -19.10 22.65
C ASP A 90 20.49 -18.82 23.57
N ARG A 91 19.33 -18.51 23.00
CA ARG A 91 18.14 -18.15 23.76
C ARG A 91 17.58 -19.35 24.55
N ARG A 92 17.03 -19.05 25.72
CA ARG A 92 16.38 -20.04 26.60
C ARG A 92 14.96 -20.39 26.06
N PHE A 93 14.24 -19.41 25.59
CA PHE A 93 12.83 -19.57 25.22
C PHE A 93 12.63 -19.54 23.70
N LEU A 94 11.85 -20.49 23.18
CA LEU A 94 11.30 -20.44 21.82
C LEU A 94 9.84 -20.02 21.92
N LEU A 95 9.50 -18.91 21.29
CA LEU A 95 8.18 -18.28 21.38
C LEU A 95 7.46 -18.32 20.05
N GLY A 96 6.19 -18.65 20.07
CA GLY A 96 5.38 -18.65 18.88
C GLY A 96 3.89 -18.67 19.17
N LEU A 97 3.14 -18.81 18.10
CA LEU A 97 1.70 -19.05 18.15
C LEU A 97 1.33 -20.22 17.24
N LEU A 98 0.26 -20.90 17.62
CA LEU A 98 -0.43 -21.86 16.77
C LEU A 98 -1.70 -21.19 16.26
N ALA A 99 -1.86 -21.07 14.94
CA ALA A 99 -3.09 -20.59 14.34
C ALA A 99 -3.84 -21.76 13.67
N LEU A 100 -5.16 -21.77 13.84
CA LEU A 100 -6.03 -22.81 13.28
C LEU A 100 -6.63 -22.32 11.98
N HIS A 101 -6.41 -23.11 10.94
CA HIS A 101 -6.90 -22.87 9.58
C HIS A 101 -7.90 -23.91 9.15
N ARG A 102 -8.80 -23.53 8.24
CA ARG A 102 -9.77 -24.42 7.61
C ARG A 102 -9.61 -24.33 6.12
N ARG A 103 -9.53 -25.47 5.45
CA ARG A 103 -9.42 -25.56 3.99
C ARG A 103 -10.52 -26.43 3.44
N ARG A 104 -11.24 -25.91 2.46
CA ARG A 104 -12.11 -26.73 1.59
C ARG A 104 -11.25 -27.38 0.51
N PRO A 105 -11.45 -28.66 0.16
CA PRO A 105 -10.80 -29.26 -1.00
C PRO A 105 -11.19 -28.54 -2.29
N ASP A 106 -10.25 -28.42 -3.22
CA ASP A 106 -10.43 -27.73 -4.51
C ASP A 106 -11.48 -28.40 -5.42
N ASP A 107 -11.89 -29.62 -5.13
CA ASP A 107 -12.86 -30.43 -5.86
C ASP A 107 -14.32 -30.27 -5.38
N GLY A 108 -14.56 -29.36 -4.43
CA GLY A 108 -15.92 -28.92 -4.04
C GLY A 108 -16.78 -29.90 -3.25
N ASP A 109 -16.40 -31.18 -3.11
CA ASP A 109 -17.24 -32.25 -2.54
C ASP A 109 -16.64 -32.88 -1.26
N GLY A 110 -15.59 -32.31 -0.67
CA GLY A 110 -14.89 -32.85 0.50
C GLY A 110 -15.24 -32.13 1.81
N GLU A 111 -15.15 -32.87 2.94
CA GLU A 111 -15.24 -32.30 4.28
C GLU A 111 -14.14 -31.27 4.51
N GLU A 112 -14.48 -30.16 5.17
CA GLU A 112 -13.57 -29.10 5.57
C GLU A 112 -12.41 -29.67 6.41
N ARG A 113 -11.17 -29.53 5.93
CA ARG A 113 -9.96 -30.00 6.62
C ARG A 113 -9.40 -28.91 7.51
N VAL A 114 -9.12 -29.29 8.76
CA VAL A 114 -8.54 -28.42 9.75
C VAL A 114 -7.04 -28.70 9.86
N PHE A 115 -6.21 -27.68 9.93
CA PHE A 115 -4.78 -27.79 10.19
C PHE A 115 -4.28 -26.62 11.05
N LEU A 116 -3.10 -26.75 11.63
CA LEU A 116 -2.45 -25.73 12.43
C LEU A 116 -1.18 -25.23 11.75
N SER A 117 -0.93 -23.90 11.81
CA SER A 117 0.38 -23.31 11.53
C SER A 117 1.10 -22.94 12.83
N LEU A 118 2.38 -23.25 12.90
CA LEU A 118 3.30 -22.76 13.94
C LEU A 118 4.03 -21.53 13.37
N GLU A 119 3.87 -20.40 14.02
CA GLU A 119 4.40 -19.11 13.58
C GLU A 119 5.21 -18.45 14.70
N THR A 120 6.27 -17.72 14.32
CA THR A 120 7.02 -16.84 15.22
C THR A 120 6.73 -15.38 14.91
N VAL A 121 7.35 -14.42 15.62
CA VAL A 121 7.24 -13.01 15.27
C VAL A 121 8.14 -12.67 14.06
N GLU A 122 7.81 -11.60 13.34
CA GLU A 122 8.55 -11.17 12.14
C GLU A 122 10.04 -10.94 12.36
N ALA A 123 10.43 -10.48 13.54
CA ALA A 123 11.83 -10.19 13.88
C ALA A 123 12.61 -11.42 14.35
N ASP A 124 11.99 -12.60 14.44
CA ASP A 124 12.64 -13.80 14.95
C ASP A 124 13.71 -14.32 13.99
N THR A 125 14.90 -14.57 14.54
CA THR A 125 16.11 -15.02 13.81
C THR A 125 16.46 -16.48 14.06
N MET A 126 15.51 -17.33 14.44
CA MET A 126 15.77 -18.76 14.69
C MET A 126 16.51 -19.41 13.54
N SER A 127 17.55 -20.18 13.89
CA SER A 127 18.27 -21.02 12.93
C SER A 127 17.42 -22.23 12.48
N ALA A 128 17.87 -22.92 11.45
CA ALA A 128 17.23 -24.16 10.98
C ALA A 128 17.02 -25.18 12.11
N ASP A 129 18.05 -25.42 12.92
CA ASP A 129 18.02 -26.36 14.04
C ASP A 129 17.02 -25.93 15.12
N MET A 130 16.96 -24.64 15.40
CA MET A 130 16.00 -24.10 16.37
C MET A 130 14.55 -24.21 15.89
N LEU A 131 14.29 -23.91 14.61
CA LEU A 131 12.95 -24.04 14.02
C LEU A 131 12.51 -25.51 14.00
N LEU A 132 13.40 -26.41 13.62
CA LEU A 132 13.14 -27.85 13.62
C LEU A 132 12.89 -28.38 15.04
N SER A 133 13.69 -27.96 16.01
CA SER A 133 13.51 -28.31 17.42
C SER A 133 12.18 -27.78 17.95
N PHE A 134 11.84 -26.53 17.66
CA PHE A 134 10.57 -25.93 18.05
C PHE A 134 9.38 -26.68 17.45
N TYR A 135 9.42 -26.96 16.15
CA TYR A 135 8.40 -27.73 15.48
C TYR A 135 8.21 -29.11 16.12
N ARG A 136 9.30 -29.84 16.40
CA ARG A 136 9.25 -31.18 17.02
C ARG A 136 8.65 -31.15 18.44
N HIS A 137 9.03 -30.16 19.25
CA HIS A 137 8.43 -29.99 20.58
C HIS A 137 6.93 -29.74 20.50
N VAL A 138 6.50 -28.84 19.63
CA VAL A 138 5.07 -28.56 19.45
C VAL A 138 4.35 -29.78 18.90
N ARG A 139 4.87 -30.46 17.86
CA ARG A 139 4.25 -31.64 17.25
C ARG A 139 4.03 -32.77 18.24
N ALA A 140 4.97 -32.99 19.16
CA ALA A 140 4.90 -34.04 20.19
C ALA A 140 3.73 -33.87 21.16
N HIS A 141 3.21 -32.63 21.32
CA HIS A 141 2.13 -32.29 22.25
C HIS A 141 0.77 -32.06 21.56
N LEU A 142 0.69 -32.22 20.23
CA LEU A 142 -0.55 -32.07 19.49
C LEU A 142 -1.19 -33.42 19.15
N ASP A 143 -2.52 -33.43 19.00
CA ASP A 143 -3.24 -34.58 18.46
C ASP A 143 -2.61 -35.00 17.12
N PRO A 144 -2.20 -36.27 16.97
CA PRO A 144 -1.58 -36.75 15.74
C PRO A 144 -2.44 -36.60 14.50
N SER A 145 -3.76 -36.59 14.64
CA SER A 145 -4.72 -36.46 13.54
C SER A 145 -4.78 -35.04 12.94
N VAL A 146 -4.28 -34.03 13.66
CA VAL A 146 -4.29 -32.64 13.21
C VAL A 146 -2.96 -32.31 12.53
N PRO A 147 -2.94 -32.00 11.21
CA PRO A 147 -1.73 -31.59 10.53
C PRO A 147 -1.14 -30.31 11.15
N LEU A 148 0.18 -30.27 11.26
CA LEU A 148 0.93 -29.09 11.70
C LEU A 148 1.91 -28.69 10.60
N PHE A 149 1.95 -27.41 10.26
CA PHE A 149 2.92 -26.82 9.33
C PHE A 149 3.70 -25.72 10.06
N LEU A 150 5.00 -25.61 9.78
CA LEU A 150 5.76 -24.41 10.12
C LEU A 150 5.42 -23.34 9.10
N LYS A 151 5.05 -22.16 9.56
CA LYS A 151 4.97 -20.95 8.72
C LYS A 151 6.16 -20.06 9.06
N PRO A 152 7.19 -19.99 8.20
CA PRO A 152 8.31 -19.07 8.40
C PRO A 152 7.80 -17.62 8.52
N ALA A 153 8.30 -16.90 9.51
CA ALA A 153 7.83 -15.55 9.80
C ALA A 153 8.44 -14.49 8.86
N ASN A 154 9.58 -14.80 8.25
CA ASN A 154 10.33 -13.88 7.40
C ASN A 154 11.24 -14.63 6.43
N HIS A 155 11.79 -13.90 5.44
CA HIS A 155 12.68 -14.44 4.41
C HIS A 155 13.95 -15.11 4.96
N LEU A 156 14.46 -14.66 6.13
CA LEU A 156 15.61 -15.30 6.78
C LEU A 156 15.25 -16.71 7.22
N GLN A 157 14.12 -16.90 7.87
CA GLN A 157 13.64 -18.22 8.28
C GLN A 157 13.33 -19.09 7.06
N GLU A 158 12.72 -18.55 5.99
CA GLU A 158 12.50 -19.26 4.72
C GLU A 158 13.83 -19.81 4.18
N THR A 159 14.88 -18.98 4.17
CA THR A 159 16.23 -19.38 3.75
C THR A 159 16.79 -20.47 4.66
N HIS A 160 16.64 -20.34 5.98
CA HIS A 160 17.15 -21.32 6.95
C HIS A 160 16.53 -22.71 6.76
N VAL A 161 15.22 -22.79 6.49
CA VAL A 161 14.51 -24.07 6.36
C VAL A 161 14.52 -24.64 4.93
N ALA A 162 15.00 -23.90 3.93
CA ALA A 162 14.97 -24.33 2.53
C ALA A 162 15.66 -25.66 2.27
N GLY A 163 16.71 -25.97 3.01
CA GLY A 163 17.47 -27.22 2.90
C GLY A 163 16.91 -28.40 3.69
N ILE A 164 15.84 -28.21 4.50
CA ILE A 164 15.22 -29.28 5.28
C ILE A 164 14.16 -29.96 4.44
N PRO A 165 14.11 -31.31 4.33
CA PRO A 165 13.06 -32.04 3.63
C PRO A 165 11.66 -31.72 4.21
N GLU A 166 10.64 -31.62 3.35
CA GLU A 166 9.27 -31.30 3.79
C GLU A 166 8.64 -32.41 4.65
N GLU A 167 9.08 -33.65 4.47
CA GLU A 167 8.66 -34.78 5.32
C GLU A 167 9.15 -34.62 6.77
N GLU A 168 10.28 -33.94 6.96
CA GLU A 168 10.86 -33.69 8.28
C GLU A 168 10.32 -32.39 8.90
N LEU A 169 10.13 -31.35 8.10
CA LEU A 169 9.59 -30.06 8.50
C LEU A 169 8.54 -29.59 7.49
N PRO A 170 7.30 -30.09 7.60
CA PRO A 170 6.18 -29.60 6.80
C PRO A 170 6.05 -28.09 6.98
N ARG A 171 5.99 -27.35 5.89
CA ARG A 171 5.93 -25.89 5.91
C ARG A 171 4.91 -25.34 4.94
N LEU A 172 4.46 -24.13 5.23
CA LEU A 172 3.50 -23.40 4.43
C LEU A 172 3.92 -21.92 4.43
N LEU A 173 4.20 -21.39 3.26
CA LEU A 173 4.66 -20.01 3.12
C LEU A 173 3.51 -19.01 3.31
N ALA A 174 3.84 -17.78 3.70
CA ALA A 174 2.84 -16.75 3.99
C ALA A 174 1.92 -16.49 2.78
N HIS A 175 2.48 -16.39 1.58
CA HIS A 175 1.71 -16.16 0.36
C HIS A 175 0.78 -17.35 -0.01
N GLU A 176 1.14 -18.57 0.33
CA GLU A 176 0.29 -19.75 0.10
C GLU A 176 -0.95 -19.75 1.00
N LEU A 177 -0.80 -19.27 2.23
CA LEU A 177 -1.93 -19.09 3.16
C LEU A 177 -2.83 -17.93 2.73
N LEU A 178 -2.23 -16.79 2.36
CA LEU A 178 -2.97 -15.57 2.04
C LEU A 178 -3.65 -15.65 0.68
N SER A 179 -3.05 -16.32 -0.31
CA SER A 179 -3.67 -16.52 -1.63
C SER A 179 -4.96 -17.37 -1.58
N GLN A 180 -5.18 -18.10 -0.49
CA GLN A 180 -6.36 -18.91 -0.27
C GLN A 180 -7.40 -18.24 0.63
N ALA A 181 -7.13 -17.01 1.10
CA ALA A 181 -8.09 -16.29 1.91
C ALA A 181 -9.28 -15.83 1.03
N PRO A 182 -10.49 -16.32 1.26
CA PRO A 182 -11.66 -15.94 0.45
C PRO A 182 -12.07 -14.48 0.71
N PHE A 183 -11.62 -13.89 1.83
CA PHE A 183 -11.95 -12.55 2.24
C PHE A 183 -10.71 -11.76 2.63
N VAL A 184 -10.58 -10.53 2.08
CA VAL A 184 -9.54 -9.57 2.45
C VAL A 184 -10.20 -8.18 2.62
N PRO A 185 -10.28 -7.64 3.85
CA PRO A 185 -10.74 -6.27 4.05
C PRO A 185 -9.69 -5.29 3.53
N LEU A 186 -10.09 -4.38 2.65
CA LEU A 186 -9.23 -3.31 2.13
C LEU A 186 -9.52 -1.99 2.84
N ASN A 187 -10.81 -1.60 2.94
CA ASN A 187 -11.27 -0.48 3.75
C ASN A 187 -12.45 -0.93 4.60
N SER A 188 -12.31 -0.81 5.90
CA SER A 188 -13.39 -1.10 6.85
C SER A 188 -14.43 0.02 6.85
N GLY A 189 -15.68 -0.35 7.08
CA GLY A 189 -16.77 0.62 7.19
C GLY A 189 -18.12 0.01 6.92
N THR A 190 -19.16 0.85 7.03
CA THR A 190 -20.55 0.46 6.75
C THR A 190 -21.16 1.46 5.77
N ALA A 191 -21.85 0.95 4.76
CA ALA A 191 -22.59 1.76 3.79
C ALA A 191 -24.02 1.21 3.62
N TYR A 192 -24.93 2.10 3.23
CA TYR A 192 -26.26 1.77 2.78
C TYR A 192 -26.39 2.19 1.32
N GLY A 193 -26.75 1.26 0.46
CA GLY A 193 -26.79 1.53 -0.98
C GLY A 193 -27.59 0.50 -1.76
N ARG A 194 -27.74 0.75 -3.04
CA ARG A 194 -28.36 -0.18 -3.97
C ARG A 194 -27.31 -1.19 -4.45
N LEU A 195 -27.52 -2.47 -4.21
CA LEU A 195 -26.63 -3.52 -4.65
C LEU A 195 -26.66 -3.65 -6.18
N ARG A 196 -25.50 -3.74 -6.80
CA ARG A 196 -25.33 -3.94 -8.24
C ARG A 196 -24.31 -5.05 -8.48
N LEU A 197 -24.77 -6.15 -9.04
CA LEU A 197 -23.97 -7.32 -9.36
C LEU A 197 -23.60 -7.30 -10.84
N PHE A 198 -22.31 -7.42 -11.14
CA PHE A 198 -21.81 -7.52 -12.52
C PHE A 198 -20.94 -8.78 -12.65
N ALA A 199 -21.32 -9.68 -13.55
CA ALA A 199 -20.56 -10.90 -13.81
C ALA A 199 -19.27 -10.62 -14.59
N SER A 200 -19.20 -9.48 -15.29
CA SER A 200 -18.03 -9.12 -16.09
C SER A 200 -17.86 -7.60 -16.23
N ALA A 201 -16.66 -7.18 -16.65
CA ALA A 201 -16.40 -5.79 -17.03
C ALA A 201 -17.24 -5.32 -18.23
N ALA A 202 -17.66 -6.23 -19.12
CA ALA A 202 -18.53 -5.90 -20.23
C ALA A 202 -19.95 -5.55 -19.77
N ASP A 203 -20.49 -6.31 -18.81
CA ASP A 203 -21.81 -6.04 -18.20
C ASP A 203 -21.80 -4.69 -17.48
N TYR A 204 -20.75 -4.42 -16.72
CA TYR A 204 -20.55 -3.12 -16.08
C TYR A 204 -20.55 -1.98 -17.09
N ARG A 205 -19.76 -2.08 -18.19
CA ARG A 205 -19.68 -1.03 -19.21
C ARG A 205 -21.00 -0.77 -19.90
N ALA A 206 -21.80 -1.83 -20.14
CA ALA A 206 -23.14 -1.70 -20.70
C ALA A 206 -24.09 -0.92 -19.78
N ALA A 207 -23.91 -1.04 -18.48
CA ALA A 207 -24.73 -0.41 -17.43
C ALA A 207 -24.09 0.86 -16.84
N ALA A 208 -22.89 1.26 -17.24
CA ALA A 208 -22.09 2.31 -16.58
C ALA A 208 -22.83 3.66 -16.44
N ARG A 209 -23.67 4.03 -17.44
CA ARG A 209 -24.50 5.27 -17.37
C ARG A 209 -25.61 5.24 -16.31
N SER A 210 -25.96 4.06 -15.78
CA SER A 210 -26.97 3.88 -14.74
C SER A 210 -26.38 3.68 -13.34
N VAL A 211 -25.05 3.73 -13.21
CA VAL A 211 -24.38 3.66 -11.90
C VAL A 211 -24.51 4.99 -11.20
N GLU A 212 -25.03 4.95 -9.99
CA GLU A 212 -25.29 6.12 -9.15
C GLU A 212 -24.38 6.10 -7.91
N TRP A 213 -24.21 7.26 -7.31
CA TRP A 213 -23.30 7.44 -6.16
C TRP A 213 -23.64 6.57 -4.93
N HIS A 214 -24.90 6.16 -4.79
CA HIS A 214 -25.34 5.31 -3.69
C HIS A 214 -25.27 3.81 -4.03
N ASP A 215 -24.73 3.43 -5.20
CA ASP A 215 -24.61 2.02 -5.54
C ASP A 215 -23.45 1.35 -4.77
N ILE A 216 -23.64 0.08 -4.48
CA ILE A 216 -22.62 -0.84 -3.95
C ILE A 216 -22.33 -1.83 -5.06
N ILE A 217 -21.10 -1.81 -5.58
CA ILE A 217 -20.72 -2.57 -6.77
C ILE A 217 -20.00 -3.85 -6.36
N VAL A 218 -20.47 -4.97 -6.88
CA VAL A 218 -19.84 -6.28 -6.75
C VAL A 218 -19.51 -6.81 -8.15
N MET A 219 -18.24 -7.07 -8.43
CA MET A 219 -17.79 -7.61 -9.71
C MET A 219 -16.40 -8.26 -9.59
N PRO A 220 -15.97 -9.06 -10.59
CA PRO A 220 -14.66 -9.71 -10.56
C PRO A 220 -13.51 -8.76 -10.27
N ARG A 221 -13.37 -7.71 -11.08
CA ARG A 221 -12.38 -6.65 -10.87
C ARG A 221 -13.00 -5.31 -11.22
N VAL A 222 -13.09 -4.45 -10.23
CA VAL A 222 -13.63 -3.10 -10.40
C VAL A 222 -12.65 -2.26 -11.23
N PRO A 223 -13.12 -1.66 -12.36
CA PRO A 223 -12.25 -0.88 -13.22
C PRO A 223 -11.89 0.47 -12.59
N ASP A 224 -10.78 1.02 -13.00
CA ASP A 224 -10.24 2.28 -12.47
C ASP A 224 -11.02 3.53 -12.92
N ASP A 225 -11.87 3.41 -13.95
CA ASP A 225 -12.76 4.46 -14.42
C ASP A 225 -14.13 4.50 -13.71
N ILE A 226 -14.30 3.73 -12.63
CA ILE A 226 -15.54 3.73 -11.84
C ILE A 226 -15.83 5.12 -11.24
N PRO A 227 -17.06 5.64 -11.34
CA PRO A 227 -17.46 6.84 -10.61
C PRO A 227 -17.47 6.57 -9.09
N ARG A 228 -17.44 7.64 -8.30
CA ARG A 228 -17.55 7.49 -6.85
C ARG A 228 -18.91 6.88 -6.48
N VAL A 229 -18.87 5.77 -5.76
CA VAL A 229 -20.01 4.98 -5.28
C VAL A 229 -19.98 4.85 -3.76
N SER A 230 -20.92 4.11 -3.17
CA SER A 230 -20.98 3.94 -1.71
C SER A 230 -20.23 2.73 -1.19
N GLY A 231 -19.86 1.77 -2.03
CA GLY A 231 -19.10 0.60 -1.62
C GLY A 231 -18.64 -0.26 -2.79
N LEU A 232 -17.56 -1.00 -2.59
CA LEU A 232 -16.94 -1.85 -3.60
C LEU A 232 -16.65 -3.24 -3.05
N VAL A 233 -16.84 -4.27 -3.87
CA VAL A 233 -16.35 -5.63 -3.62
C VAL A 233 -15.75 -6.17 -4.91
N ASN A 234 -14.49 -6.57 -4.85
CA ASN A 234 -13.83 -7.35 -5.90
C ASN A 234 -14.00 -8.83 -5.59
N THR A 235 -14.42 -9.65 -6.58
CA THR A 235 -14.49 -11.11 -6.41
C THR A 235 -13.29 -11.83 -7.01
N GLU A 236 -12.32 -11.11 -7.53
CA GLU A 236 -10.99 -11.57 -7.86
C GLU A 236 -9.95 -10.85 -7.00
N HIS A 237 -8.82 -11.48 -6.79
CA HIS A 237 -7.72 -10.87 -6.06
C HIS A 237 -7.20 -9.63 -6.78
N THR A 238 -6.93 -8.59 -6.02
CA THR A 238 -6.34 -7.34 -6.48
C THR A 238 -5.37 -6.80 -5.42
N THR A 239 -4.48 -5.91 -5.81
CA THR A 239 -3.53 -5.30 -4.87
C THR A 239 -4.18 -4.11 -4.14
N PRO A 240 -3.89 -3.91 -2.84
CA PRO A 240 -4.33 -2.73 -2.10
C PRO A 240 -3.94 -1.39 -2.76
N LEU A 241 -2.87 -1.38 -3.55
CA LEU A 241 -2.37 -0.19 -4.23
C LEU A 241 -2.86 -0.04 -5.68
N SER A 242 -3.80 -0.86 -6.15
CA SER A 242 -4.46 -0.60 -7.44
C SER A 242 -5.18 0.74 -7.41
N HIS A 243 -5.28 1.42 -8.55
CA HIS A 243 -5.94 2.72 -8.66
C HIS A 243 -7.33 2.74 -8.02
N THR A 244 -8.14 1.71 -8.28
CA THR A 244 -9.49 1.59 -7.73
C THR A 244 -9.49 1.50 -6.21
N ASN A 245 -8.58 0.72 -5.63
CA ASN A 245 -8.49 0.57 -4.17
C ASN A 245 -7.95 1.84 -3.51
N VAL A 246 -7.00 2.54 -4.14
CA VAL A 246 -6.53 3.85 -3.70
C VAL A 246 -7.65 4.90 -3.78
N LEU A 247 -8.46 4.88 -4.84
CA LEU A 247 -9.64 5.76 -4.95
C LEU A 247 -10.67 5.45 -3.87
N ALA A 248 -10.99 4.18 -3.62
CA ALA A 248 -11.92 3.77 -2.57
C ALA A 248 -11.44 4.23 -1.18
N THR A 249 -10.15 4.12 -0.91
CA THR A 249 -9.51 4.64 0.31
C THR A 249 -9.66 6.16 0.41
N GLY A 250 -9.34 6.88 -0.65
CA GLY A 250 -9.50 8.35 -0.72
C GLY A 250 -10.94 8.81 -0.57
N TRP A 251 -11.91 8.01 -1.01
CA TRP A 251 -13.34 8.27 -0.86
C TRP A 251 -13.89 7.90 0.52
N GLY A 252 -13.14 7.13 1.32
CA GLY A 252 -13.57 6.65 2.64
C GLY A 252 -14.75 5.68 2.57
N ILE A 253 -14.84 4.86 1.51
CA ILE A 253 -15.93 3.89 1.32
C ILE A 253 -15.46 2.48 1.69
N PRO A 254 -16.37 1.62 2.24
CA PRO A 254 -16.02 0.23 2.50
C PRO A 254 -15.66 -0.50 1.19
N ASN A 255 -14.57 -1.26 1.24
CA ASN A 255 -14.01 -1.98 0.11
C ASN A 255 -13.37 -3.29 0.58
N ALA A 256 -13.65 -4.38 -0.11
CA ALA A 256 -13.12 -5.70 0.20
C ALA A 256 -12.88 -6.54 -1.05
N ILE A 257 -12.09 -7.60 -0.85
CA ILE A 257 -12.03 -8.75 -1.76
C ILE A 257 -12.82 -9.88 -1.10
N GLN A 258 -13.75 -10.48 -1.84
CA GLN A 258 -14.51 -11.66 -1.41
C GLN A 258 -14.74 -12.57 -2.60
N THR A 259 -13.86 -13.57 -2.77
CA THR A 259 -13.78 -14.36 -4.01
C THR A 259 -14.98 -15.28 -4.27
N ASP A 260 -15.65 -15.74 -3.23
CA ASP A 260 -16.83 -16.61 -3.30
C ASP A 260 -18.17 -15.88 -3.26
N LEU A 261 -18.15 -14.54 -3.30
CA LEU A 261 -19.34 -13.74 -3.03
C LEU A 261 -20.45 -13.93 -4.07
N LEU A 262 -20.11 -13.94 -5.37
CA LEU A 262 -21.10 -14.09 -6.44
C LEU A 262 -21.80 -15.46 -6.45
N ASP A 263 -21.16 -16.47 -5.85
CA ASP A 263 -21.72 -17.83 -5.72
C ASP A 263 -22.57 -18.00 -4.45
N ARG A 264 -22.68 -16.97 -3.62
CA ARG A 264 -23.41 -17.02 -2.34
C ARG A 264 -24.92 -17.14 -2.59
N PRO A 265 -25.57 -18.15 -1.99
CA PRO A 265 -27.02 -18.30 -2.08
C PRO A 265 -27.78 -17.05 -1.58
N GLY A 266 -28.76 -16.60 -2.32
CA GLY A 266 -29.60 -15.46 -1.97
C GLY A 266 -29.01 -14.07 -2.32
N LEU A 267 -27.73 -13.96 -2.70
CA LEU A 267 -27.17 -12.67 -3.09
C LEU A 267 -27.82 -12.11 -4.35
N ALA A 268 -28.07 -12.96 -5.35
CA ALA A 268 -28.71 -12.56 -6.61
C ALA A 268 -30.13 -11.97 -6.39
N GLU A 269 -30.83 -12.38 -5.33
CA GLU A 269 -32.16 -11.86 -4.98
C GLU A 269 -32.12 -10.42 -4.47
N LEU A 270 -30.94 -9.97 -3.99
CA LEU A 270 -30.71 -8.61 -3.49
C LEU A 270 -30.28 -7.64 -4.60
N ASP A 271 -29.98 -8.13 -5.80
CA ASP A 271 -29.53 -7.27 -6.92
C ASP A 271 -30.59 -6.22 -7.27
N GLY A 272 -30.19 -4.96 -7.39
CA GLY A 272 -31.06 -3.81 -7.60
C GLY A 272 -31.80 -3.34 -6.34
N GLY A 273 -31.75 -4.09 -5.23
CA GLY A 273 -32.35 -3.75 -3.94
C GLY A 273 -31.43 -2.91 -3.06
N TRP A 274 -32.02 -2.27 -2.04
CA TRP A 274 -31.26 -1.57 -1.01
C TRP A 274 -30.70 -2.56 0.00
N VAL A 275 -29.41 -2.40 0.32
CA VAL A 275 -28.71 -3.24 1.28
C VAL A 275 -27.90 -2.42 2.28
N ARG A 276 -27.64 -3.00 3.43
CA ARG A 276 -26.57 -2.63 4.35
C ARG A 276 -25.36 -3.45 4.00
N TYR A 277 -24.27 -2.79 3.70
CA TYR A 277 -22.95 -3.37 3.38
C TYR A 277 -21.97 -2.99 4.46
N GLU A 278 -21.28 -3.99 5.04
CA GLU A 278 -20.28 -3.76 6.08
C GLU A 278 -19.03 -4.60 5.83
N VAL A 279 -17.88 -3.94 5.96
CA VAL A 279 -16.54 -4.54 5.97
C VAL A 279 -15.95 -4.34 7.35
N ALA A 280 -15.77 -5.43 8.10
CA ALA A 280 -15.13 -5.40 9.42
C ALA A 280 -13.79 -6.16 9.37
N PRO A 281 -12.71 -5.63 9.99
CA PRO A 281 -11.37 -6.23 9.91
C PRO A 281 -11.31 -7.64 10.51
N ASP A 282 -12.13 -7.90 11.54
CA ASP A 282 -12.13 -9.16 12.28
C ASP A 282 -13.27 -10.12 11.83
N ALA A 283 -14.02 -9.75 10.78
CA ALA A 283 -15.06 -10.61 10.22
C ALA A 283 -14.46 -11.66 9.28
N PRO A 284 -15.11 -12.83 9.15
CA PRO A 284 -14.69 -13.86 8.19
C PRO A 284 -15.11 -13.54 6.75
N GLU A 285 -16.00 -12.59 6.55
CA GLU A 285 -16.63 -12.26 5.26
C GLU A 285 -17.28 -10.87 5.31
N VAL A 286 -17.66 -10.34 4.13
CA VAL A 286 -18.49 -9.13 4.06
C VAL A 286 -19.92 -9.42 4.53
N LEU A 287 -20.53 -8.46 5.23
CA LEU A 287 -21.95 -8.49 5.54
C LEU A 287 -22.74 -7.74 4.46
N ILE A 288 -23.67 -8.41 3.80
CA ILE A 288 -24.64 -7.79 2.88
C ILE A 288 -26.04 -8.27 3.27
N GLU A 289 -26.87 -7.36 3.74
CA GLU A 289 -28.21 -7.65 4.22
C GLU A 289 -29.23 -6.70 3.56
N ALA A 290 -30.43 -7.19 3.25
CA ALA A 290 -31.51 -6.33 2.79
C ALA A 290 -31.77 -5.20 3.79
N ALA A 291 -31.96 -3.99 3.30
CA ALA A 291 -32.23 -2.82 4.12
C ALA A 291 -33.24 -1.91 3.44
N ASP A 292 -33.91 -1.08 4.23
CA ASP A 292 -34.72 -0.01 3.68
C ASP A 292 -33.83 1.15 3.19
N ARG A 293 -34.32 1.87 2.17
CA ARG A 293 -33.67 3.11 1.74
C ARG A 293 -33.63 4.08 2.92
N PRO A 294 -32.46 4.60 3.32
CA PRO A 294 -32.36 5.53 4.43
C PRO A 294 -33.25 6.75 4.23
N ALA A 295 -34.03 7.10 5.28
CA ALA A 295 -34.86 8.31 5.27
C ALA A 295 -33.96 9.55 5.19
N GLY A 296 -34.25 10.47 4.27
CA GLY A 296 -33.48 11.69 4.09
C GLY A 296 -32.23 11.51 3.19
N LEU A 297 -32.12 10.40 2.47
CA LEU A 297 -31.11 10.27 1.43
C LEU A 297 -31.46 11.26 0.30
N ASP A 298 -30.79 12.40 0.33
CA ASP A 298 -30.98 13.47 -0.64
C ASP A 298 -30.59 12.99 -2.04
N SER A 299 -31.14 13.63 -3.07
CA SER A 299 -30.74 13.42 -4.46
C SER A 299 -29.29 13.84 -4.75
N ARG A 300 -28.62 14.44 -3.76
CA ARG A 300 -27.23 14.88 -3.85
C ARG A 300 -26.32 14.01 -2.97
N PRO A 301 -25.13 13.62 -3.47
CA PRO A 301 -24.19 12.86 -2.70
C PRO A 301 -23.69 13.66 -1.48
N PRO A 302 -23.40 13.00 -0.33
CA PRO A 302 -22.95 13.65 0.90
C PRO A 302 -21.71 14.54 0.74
N TRP A 303 -20.82 14.19 -0.18
CA TRP A 303 -19.60 14.95 -0.46
C TRP A 303 -19.82 16.20 -1.30
N ALA A 304 -20.99 16.38 -1.92
CA ALA A 304 -21.33 17.60 -2.66
C ALA A 304 -21.38 18.87 -1.77
N ALA A 305 -21.42 18.68 -0.44
CA ALA A 305 -21.37 19.78 0.53
C ALA A 305 -19.91 20.16 0.92
N GLY A 306 -18.93 19.30 0.67
CA GLY A 306 -17.51 19.54 0.98
C GLY A 306 -16.78 20.10 -0.22
N ARG A 307 -16.23 21.30 -0.10
CA ARG A 307 -15.31 21.86 -1.10
C ARG A 307 -13.88 21.55 -0.71
N VAL A 308 -13.15 20.90 -1.59
CA VAL A 308 -11.69 20.78 -1.45
C VAL A 308 -11.10 22.14 -1.79
N SER A 309 -10.35 22.73 -0.86
CA SER A 309 -9.66 23.99 -1.10
C SER A 309 -8.37 23.74 -1.86
N LEU A 310 -8.27 24.33 -3.05
CA LEU A 310 -7.01 24.43 -3.78
C LEU A 310 -6.24 25.67 -3.35
N GLU A 311 -4.94 25.52 -3.18
CA GLU A 311 -4.07 26.67 -3.16
C GLU A 311 -4.08 27.34 -4.54
N ARG A 312 -4.10 28.67 -4.56
CA ARG A 312 -4.18 29.43 -5.81
C ARG A 312 -2.93 29.17 -6.66
N PRO A 313 -3.08 28.61 -7.88
CA PRO A 313 -1.95 28.33 -8.75
C PRO A 313 -1.29 29.63 -9.23
N GLU A 314 0.02 29.61 -9.36
CA GLU A 314 0.77 30.71 -9.96
C GLU A 314 0.93 30.44 -11.46
N THR A 315 0.24 31.25 -12.25
CA THR A 315 0.24 31.14 -13.73
C THR A 315 1.03 32.28 -14.40
N ALA A 316 1.77 33.07 -13.63
CA ALA A 316 2.70 34.05 -14.19
C ALA A 316 3.77 33.35 -15.06
N ALA A 317 4.32 34.10 -16.03
CA ALA A 317 5.35 33.56 -16.92
C ALA A 317 6.53 33.02 -16.10
N ALA A 318 6.86 31.75 -16.32
CA ALA A 318 7.95 31.05 -15.68
C ALA A 318 8.76 30.27 -16.72
N GLU A 319 9.99 29.95 -16.38
CA GLU A 319 10.91 29.22 -17.26
C GLU A 319 10.69 27.70 -17.15
N ILE A 320 11.10 26.97 -18.18
CA ILE A 320 11.27 25.51 -18.09
C ILE A 320 12.60 25.28 -17.36
N VAL A 321 12.56 24.50 -16.30
CA VAL A 321 13.73 24.28 -15.43
C VAL A 321 14.01 22.79 -15.22
N PRO A 322 15.27 22.40 -14.96
CA PRO A 322 15.56 21.02 -14.57
C PRO A 322 14.91 20.70 -13.22
N LEU A 323 14.50 19.45 -13.03
CA LEU A 323 13.87 18.99 -11.78
C LEU A 323 14.71 19.32 -10.54
N SER A 324 16.04 19.20 -10.64
CA SER A 324 16.97 19.47 -9.52
C SER A 324 16.94 20.91 -8.99
N TRP A 325 16.35 21.85 -9.72
CA TRP A 325 16.21 23.24 -9.26
C TRP A 325 14.94 23.45 -8.45
N LEU A 326 13.98 22.54 -8.51
CA LEU A 326 12.70 22.67 -7.84
C LEU A 326 12.78 22.24 -6.36
N ARG A 327 11.88 22.83 -5.57
CA ARG A 327 11.66 22.52 -4.16
C ARG A 327 10.17 22.26 -3.93
N MET A 328 9.81 21.68 -2.79
CA MET A 328 8.41 21.43 -2.42
C MET A 328 7.52 22.68 -2.56
N GLY A 329 8.07 23.86 -2.28
CA GLY A 329 7.37 25.14 -2.42
C GLY A 329 7.02 25.54 -3.86
N ASP A 330 7.54 24.87 -4.88
CA ASP A 330 7.26 25.18 -6.28
C ASP A 330 6.03 24.47 -6.85
N HIS A 331 5.32 23.68 -6.03
CA HIS A 331 4.16 22.88 -6.45
C HIS A 331 3.02 23.71 -7.06
N TYR A 332 2.81 24.94 -6.61
CA TYR A 332 1.76 25.82 -7.16
C TYR A 332 2.15 26.47 -8.50
N ARG A 333 3.34 26.21 -9.03
CA ARG A 333 3.83 26.67 -10.33
C ARG A 333 4.11 25.56 -11.31
N TYR A 334 4.64 24.41 -10.80
CA TYR A 334 5.05 23.26 -11.64
C TYR A 334 4.29 21.97 -11.33
N GLY A 335 3.42 21.99 -10.33
CA GLY A 335 2.67 20.82 -9.86
C GLY A 335 3.42 19.99 -8.82
N THR A 336 2.66 19.15 -8.11
CA THR A 336 3.14 18.43 -6.93
C THR A 336 4.22 17.39 -7.28
N LYS A 337 4.05 16.64 -8.38
CA LYS A 337 5.03 15.61 -8.78
C LYS A 337 6.40 16.20 -9.09
N ALA A 338 6.44 17.28 -9.88
CA ALA A 338 7.69 17.95 -10.23
C ALA A 338 8.39 18.51 -9.00
N ALA A 339 7.64 19.19 -8.12
CA ALA A 339 8.15 19.77 -6.90
C ALA A 339 8.72 18.73 -5.93
N ASN A 340 8.02 17.62 -5.76
CA ASN A 340 8.46 16.53 -4.89
C ASN A 340 9.73 15.85 -5.42
N LEU A 341 9.82 15.57 -6.72
CA LEU A 341 11.04 15.02 -7.33
C LEU A 341 12.22 16.00 -7.20
N GLY A 342 11.97 17.31 -7.38
CA GLY A 342 12.98 18.33 -7.15
C GLY A 342 13.48 18.34 -5.71
N GLU A 343 12.59 18.20 -4.72
CA GLU A 343 12.98 18.07 -3.32
C GLU A 343 13.84 16.82 -3.06
N VAL A 344 13.52 15.68 -3.70
CA VAL A 344 14.38 14.49 -3.62
C VAL A 344 15.76 14.79 -4.18
N CYS A 345 15.88 15.38 -5.36
CA CYS A 345 17.16 15.79 -5.93
C CYS A 345 17.96 16.66 -4.95
N HIS A 346 17.28 17.63 -4.31
CA HIS A 346 17.91 18.50 -3.34
C HIS A 346 18.45 17.74 -2.12
N VAL A 347 17.70 16.83 -1.53
CA VAL A 347 18.17 16.08 -0.35
C VAL A 347 19.22 15.04 -0.69
N LEU A 348 19.24 14.52 -1.92
CA LEU A 348 20.34 13.69 -2.42
C LEU A 348 21.66 14.47 -2.50
N GLU A 349 21.62 15.73 -2.88
CA GLU A 349 22.81 16.59 -3.00
C GLU A 349 23.23 17.20 -1.65
N HIS A 350 22.29 17.73 -0.87
CA HIS A 350 22.56 18.56 0.31
C HIS A 350 22.30 17.85 1.64
N GLY A 351 21.66 16.65 1.61
CA GLY A 351 21.22 15.95 2.81
C GLY A 351 19.92 16.51 3.41
N SER A 352 19.48 15.88 4.50
CA SER A 352 18.32 16.31 5.27
C SER A 352 18.60 16.29 6.76
N ARG A 353 18.12 17.30 7.47
CA ARG A 353 18.15 17.34 8.95
C ARG A 353 17.08 16.44 9.58
N ARG A 354 16.21 15.80 8.77
CA ARG A 354 15.04 15.07 9.22
C ARG A 354 15.11 13.56 9.00
N TRP A 355 16.25 13.00 8.55
CA TRP A 355 16.37 11.58 8.25
C TRP A 355 15.89 10.67 9.39
N LEU A 356 16.11 11.10 10.63
CA LEU A 356 15.78 10.31 11.82
C LEU A 356 14.34 10.51 12.34
N GLY A 357 13.57 11.43 11.75
CA GLY A 357 12.29 11.88 12.30
C GLY A 357 11.32 10.78 12.71
N PHE A 358 11.12 9.78 11.88
CA PHE A 358 10.27 8.62 12.21
C PHE A 358 10.80 7.85 13.44
N TYR A 359 12.11 7.66 13.53
CA TYR A 359 12.77 6.86 14.55
C TYR A 359 13.02 7.62 15.86
N GLN A 360 12.93 8.94 15.87
CA GLN A 360 13.04 9.75 17.08
C GLN A 360 11.78 9.73 17.95
N ILE A 361 10.65 9.23 17.41
CA ILE A 361 9.37 9.16 18.13
C ILE A 361 9.17 7.76 18.72
N PRO A 362 9.18 7.61 20.05
CA PRO A 362 8.87 6.35 20.70
C PRO A 362 7.47 5.85 20.33
N ARG A 363 7.34 4.56 20.01
CA ARG A 363 6.05 3.92 19.68
C ARG A 363 5.85 2.70 20.57
N PRO A 364 5.06 2.82 21.66
CA PRO A 364 4.86 1.69 22.57
C PRO A 364 4.42 0.42 21.83
N PRO A 365 4.96 -0.75 22.17
CA PRO A 365 5.91 -1.02 23.25
C PRO A 365 7.39 -0.82 22.90
N ARG A 366 7.73 -0.09 21.82
CA ARG A 366 9.11 0.16 21.35
C ARG A 366 9.56 1.55 21.77
N PRO A 367 10.31 1.69 22.87
CA PRO A 367 10.77 2.99 23.36
C PRO A 367 11.96 3.56 22.59
N ASP A 368 12.86 2.69 22.07
CA ASP A 368 14.08 3.10 21.37
C ASP A 368 14.12 2.61 19.91
N LEU A 369 13.55 3.40 19.01
CA LEU A 369 13.61 3.09 17.57
C LEU A 369 14.97 3.47 16.94
N LEU A 370 15.75 4.38 17.54
CA LEU A 370 17.08 4.75 17.06
C LEU A 370 18.07 3.61 17.19
N GLY A 371 17.98 2.82 18.24
CA GLY A 371 18.78 1.60 18.43
C GLY A 371 18.52 0.57 17.32
N TYR A 372 17.25 0.37 16.94
CA TYR A 372 16.90 -0.48 15.80
C TYR A 372 17.42 0.08 14.47
N LEU A 373 17.28 1.40 14.25
CA LEU A 373 17.82 2.04 13.05
C LEU A 373 19.34 1.86 12.96
N ALA A 374 20.06 2.04 14.05
CA ALA A 374 21.52 1.80 14.08
C ALA A 374 21.88 0.42 13.56
N GLY A 375 21.18 -0.62 14.03
CA GLY A 375 21.34 -1.98 13.55
C GLY A 375 21.07 -2.13 12.05
N ARG A 376 20.04 -1.47 11.51
CA ARG A 376 19.71 -1.49 10.08
C ARG A 376 20.76 -0.76 9.23
N LEU A 377 21.38 0.28 9.77
CA LEU A 377 22.43 1.05 9.11
C LEU A 377 23.85 0.47 9.31
N GLY A 378 23.98 -0.62 10.05
CA GLY A 378 25.28 -1.22 10.37
C GLY A 378 26.15 -0.33 11.28
N VAL A 379 25.53 0.49 12.12
CA VAL A 379 26.19 1.40 13.06
C VAL A 379 26.20 0.78 14.46
N SER A 380 27.37 0.79 15.12
CA SER A 380 27.48 0.29 16.49
C SER A 380 26.76 1.19 17.51
N VAL A 381 26.06 0.60 18.47
CA VAL A 381 25.38 1.33 19.55
C VAL A 381 26.30 1.41 20.79
N PRO A 382 26.25 2.52 21.56
CA PRO A 382 25.45 3.73 21.36
C PRO A 382 25.98 4.63 20.23
N ALA A 383 25.07 5.22 19.46
CA ALA A 383 25.41 6.15 18.39
C ALA A 383 24.63 7.45 18.58
N ASP A 384 25.24 8.57 18.28
CA ASP A 384 24.57 9.87 18.30
C ASP A 384 23.78 10.12 17.00
N ASP A 385 22.86 11.08 17.05
CA ASP A 385 22.01 11.43 15.92
C ASP A 385 22.82 11.89 14.69
N ALA A 386 23.97 12.51 14.88
CA ALA A 386 24.82 12.96 13.78
C ALA A 386 25.43 11.75 13.03
N THR A 387 25.89 10.75 13.77
CA THR A 387 26.44 9.51 13.21
C THR A 387 25.35 8.72 12.45
N LEU A 388 24.16 8.60 13.03
CA LEU A 388 23.02 7.94 12.38
C LEU A 388 22.54 8.67 11.14
N SER A 389 22.43 10.01 11.20
CA SER A 389 22.05 10.84 10.05
C SER A 389 23.08 10.70 8.91
N ALA A 390 24.37 10.72 9.21
CA ALA A 390 25.42 10.55 8.21
C ALA A 390 25.40 9.14 7.59
N ALA A 391 25.06 8.10 8.36
CA ALA A 391 24.90 6.75 7.86
C ALA A 391 23.67 6.62 6.95
N ALA A 392 22.53 7.20 7.34
CA ALA A 392 21.33 7.26 6.53
C ALA A 392 21.55 8.00 5.20
N GLU A 393 22.24 9.14 5.24
CA GLU A 393 22.57 9.91 4.05
C GLU A 393 23.48 9.14 3.08
N ARG A 394 24.48 8.43 3.61
CA ARG A 394 25.35 7.56 2.77
C ARG A 394 24.54 6.46 2.09
N LEU A 395 23.64 5.79 2.83
CA LEU A 395 22.78 4.74 2.28
C LEU A 395 21.94 5.28 1.13
N ILE A 396 21.29 6.43 1.32
CA ILE A 396 20.41 7.03 0.31
C ILE A 396 21.23 7.44 -0.93
N ARG A 397 22.32 8.19 -0.75
CA ARG A 397 23.17 8.67 -1.87
C ARG A 397 23.83 7.54 -2.66
N GLN A 398 24.11 6.41 -2.00
CA GLN A 398 24.73 5.26 -2.66
C GLN A 398 23.75 4.51 -3.58
N HIS A 399 22.47 4.50 -3.23
CA HIS A 399 21.49 3.61 -3.88
C HIS A 399 20.38 4.33 -4.62
N VAL A 400 20.11 5.62 -4.35
CA VAL A 400 18.98 6.35 -4.95
C VAL A 400 19.47 7.32 -6.02
N GLU A 401 18.78 7.30 -7.15
CA GLU A 401 18.91 8.28 -8.23
C GLU A 401 17.53 8.75 -8.67
N VAL A 402 17.43 10.00 -9.14
CA VAL A 402 16.23 10.51 -9.81
C VAL A 402 16.59 10.68 -11.29
N PRO A 403 15.85 10.05 -12.22
CA PRO A 403 16.11 10.21 -13.64
C PRO A 403 16.09 11.69 -14.03
N ARG A 404 16.99 12.11 -14.91
CA ARG A 404 17.08 13.50 -15.35
C ARG A 404 15.77 13.95 -15.99
N GLY A 405 15.35 15.18 -15.68
CA GLY A 405 14.11 15.71 -16.22
C GLY A 405 14.04 17.21 -16.16
N ILE A 406 13.13 17.77 -16.95
CA ILE A 406 12.74 19.18 -16.94
C ILE A 406 11.26 19.30 -16.60
N ALA A 407 10.90 20.40 -15.97
CA ALA A 407 9.52 20.73 -15.59
C ALA A 407 9.01 21.92 -16.37
N LEU A 408 7.85 21.76 -16.99
CA LEU A 408 7.12 22.78 -17.71
C LEU A 408 6.10 23.42 -16.75
N PRO A 409 6.12 24.75 -16.54
CA PRO A 409 5.21 25.42 -15.61
C PRO A 409 3.78 25.55 -16.15
N PHE A 410 2.82 25.81 -15.27
CA PHE A 410 1.41 26.04 -15.62
C PHE A 410 1.22 27.18 -16.62
N SER A 411 2.10 28.16 -16.63
CA SER A 411 2.07 29.28 -17.56
C SER A 411 2.16 28.85 -19.03
N LEU A 412 2.85 27.72 -19.33
CA LEU A 412 2.94 27.22 -20.72
C LEU A 412 1.60 26.62 -21.17
N GLN A 413 0.94 25.84 -20.31
CA GLN A 413 -0.40 25.33 -20.62
C GLN A 413 -1.38 26.49 -20.86
N ARG A 414 -1.36 27.48 -19.96
CA ARG A 414 -2.21 28.66 -20.07
C ARG A 414 -1.97 29.39 -21.41
N GLN A 415 -0.70 29.66 -21.75
CA GLN A 415 -0.33 30.31 -23.01
C GLN A 415 -0.83 29.50 -24.23
N PHE A 416 -0.70 28.18 -24.20
CA PHE A 416 -1.19 27.30 -25.25
C PHE A 416 -2.71 27.37 -25.39
N LEU A 417 -3.46 27.23 -24.31
CA LEU A 417 -4.92 27.28 -24.33
C LEU A 417 -5.45 28.64 -24.78
N GLU A 418 -4.79 29.74 -24.39
CA GLU A 418 -5.13 31.11 -24.76
C GLU A 418 -4.77 31.41 -26.24
N SER A 419 -3.87 30.67 -26.88
CA SER A 419 -3.49 30.85 -28.26
C SER A 419 -4.59 30.49 -29.29
N SER A 420 -5.60 29.71 -28.87
CA SER A 420 -6.69 29.23 -29.71
C SER A 420 -8.06 29.77 -29.25
N PRO A 421 -8.69 30.69 -29.96
CA PRO A 421 -10.05 31.17 -29.63
C PRO A 421 -11.10 30.05 -29.59
N ARG A 422 -10.93 29.01 -30.44
CA ARG A 422 -11.85 27.86 -30.47
C ARG A 422 -11.77 27.06 -29.18
N ILE A 423 -10.56 26.78 -28.65
CA ILE A 423 -10.35 26.13 -27.37
C ILE A 423 -11.00 26.94 -26.24
N GLN A 424 -10.79 28.28 -26.23
CA GLN A 424 -11.37 29.15 -25.23
C GLN A 424 -12.89 29.15 -25.23
N GLN A 425 -13.51 29.17 -26.41
CA GLN A 425 -14.97 29.05 -26.56
C GLN A 425 -15.49 27.72 -26.06
N THR A 426 -14.80 26.61 -26.35
CA THR A 426 -15.21 25.27 -25.90
C THR A 426 -15.05 25.10 -24.38
N ILE A 427 -14.01 25.68 -23.80
CA ILE A 427 -13.87 25.76 -22.32
C ILE A 427 -15.05 26.53 -21.72
N GLY A 428 -15.44 27.66 -22.30
CA GLY A 428 -16.62 28.42 -21.87
C GLY A 428 -17.92 27.59 -21.95
N ARG A 429 -18.11 26.83 -23.05
CA ARG A 429 -19.24 25.90 -23.19
C ARG A 429 -19.22 24.81 -22.10
N LEU A 430 -18.06 24.22 -21.80
CA LEU A 430 -17.91 23.22 -20.77
C LEU A 430 -18.30 23.77 -19.38
N LYS A 431 -17.83 24.98 -19.03
CA LYS A 431 -18.22 25.65 -17.78
C LYS A 431 -19.74 25.83 -17.68
N MET A 432 -20.36 26.34 -18.74
CA MET A 432 -21.83 26.51 -18.77
C MET A 432 -22.58 25.18 -18.63
N ALA A 433 -22.08 24.12 -19.28
CA ALA A 433 -22.67 22.79 -19.20
C ALA A 433 -22.60 22.20 -17.78
N LEU A 434 -21.47 22.40 -17.09
CA LEU A 434 -21.30 21.98 -15.69
C LEU A 434 -22.22 22.75 -14.73
N GLU A 435 -22.30 24.06 -14.88
CA GLU A 435 -23.20 24.91 -14.08
C GLU A 435 -24.70 24.55 -14.30
N ALA A 436 -25.06 24.21 -15.53
CA ALA A 436 -26.44 23.84 -15.87
C ALA A 436 -26.77 22.36 -15.56
N GLY A 437 -25.79 21.54 -15.20
CA GLY A 437 -25.96 20.11 -14.93
C GLY A 437 -26.46 19.31 -16.15
N THR A 438 -25.99 19.66 -17.35
CA THR A 438 -26.46 19.05 -18.60
C THR A 438 -25.80 17.72 -18.90
N HIS A 439 -26.46 16.87 -19.72
CA HIS A 439 -25.93 15.55 -20.15
C HIS A 439 -24.88 15.63 -21.26
N HIS A 440 -24.47 16.82 -21.69
CA HIS A 440 -23.53 17.02 -22.82
C HIS A 440 -22.09 17.25 -22.37
N VAL A 441 -21.78 17.10 -21.09
CA VAL A 441 -20.42 17.35 -20.55
C VAL A 441 -19.40 16.42 -21.19
N GLU A 442 -19.71 15.14 -21.34
CA GLU A 442 -18.82 14.15 -21.93
C GLU A 442 -18.49 14.46 -23.39
N ASP A 443 -19.50 14.85 -24.18
CA ASP A 443 -19.31 15.20 -25.60
C ASP A 443 -18.45 16.47 -25.76
N ILE A 444 -18.66 17.46 -24.88
CA ILE A 444 -17.86 18.71 -24.90
C ILE A 444 -16.41 18.41 -24.42
N CYS A 445 -16.22 17.54 -23.44
CA CYS A 445 -14.89 17.11 -23.03
C CYS A 445 -14.13 16.43 -24.18
N ALA A 446 -14.77 15.48 -24.87
CA ALA A 446 -14.18 14.79 -26.01
C ALA A 446 -13.82 15.77 -27.19
N GLU A 447 -14.74 16.72 -27.51
CA GLU A 447 -14.47 17.77 -28.46
C GLU A 447 -13.25 18.63 -28.05
N LEU A 448 -13.17 19.00 -26.78
CA LEU A 448 -12.07 19.81 -26.26
C LEU A 448 -10.74 19.08 -26.31
N GLN A 449 -10.71 17.80 -25.91
CA GLN A 449 -9.52 16.96 -26.01
C GLN A 449 -9.03 16.85 -27.44
N GLN A 450 -9.93 16.59 -28.40
CA GLN A 450 -9.59 16.53 -29.82
C GLN A 450 -8.99 17.85 -30.31
N MET A 451 -9.61 18.99 -29.95
CA MET A 451 -9.09 20.31 -30.33
C MET A 451 -7.69 20.57 -29.79
N ILE A 452 -7.41 20.17 -28.54
CA ILE A 452 -6.08 20.29 -27.93
C ILE A 452 -5.07 19.47 -28.72
N MET A 453 -5.40 18.24 -29.08
CA MET A 453 -4.51 17.36 -29.86
C MET A 453 -4.26 17.87 -31.28
N GLU A 454 -5.27 18.42 -31.95
CA GLU A 454 -5.16 18.93 -33.31
C GLU A 454 -4.47 20.30 -33.39
N THR A 455 -4.48 21.08 -32.29
CA THR A 455 -3.85 22.42 -32.29
C THR A 455 -2.33 22.28 -32.20
N ARG A 456 -1.63 22.97 -33.10
CA ARG A 456 -0.15 23.02 -33.08
C ARG A 456 0.34 23.87 -31.90
N LEU A 457 1.41 23.42 -31.28
CA LEU A 457 2.10 24.24 -30.28
C LEU A 457 2.64 25.51 -30.95
N PRO A 458 2.47 26.70 -30.32
CA PRO A 458 3.13 27.93 -30.79
C PRO A 458 4.64 27.72 -30.93
N GLY A 459 5.21 28.27 -32.02
CA GLY A 459 6.62 28.03 -32.34
C GLY A 459 7.61 28.56 -31.30
N ASP A 460 7.24 29.52 -30.47
CA ASP A 460 8.03 30.00 -29.35
C ASP A 460 8.00 29.02 -28.18
N LEU A 461 6.85 28.39 -27.89
CA LEU A 461 6.76 27.31 -26.89
C LEU A 461 7.62 26.12 -27.31
N LEU A 462 7.50 25.69 -28.54
CA LEU A 462 8.25 24.55 -29.06
C LEU A 462 9.77 24.77 -28.95
N ARG A 463 10.23 25.99 -29.33
CA ARG A 463 11.65 26.34 -29.15
C ARG A 463 12.10 26.32 -27.71
N ARG A 464 11.30 26.84 -26.78
CA ARG A 464 11.63 26.83 -25.34
C ARG A 464 11.76 25.39 -24.79
N ILE A 465 10.91 24.47 -25.26
CA ILE A 465 11.01 23.05 -24.89
C ILE A 465 12.31 22.46 -25.47
N ASP A 466 12.60 22.71 -26.74
CA ASP A 466 13.81 22.22 -27.42
C ASP A 466 15.10 22.76 -26.74
N ASP A 467 15.17 24.06 -26.49
CA ASP A 467 16.28 24.70 -25.80
C ASP A 467 16.52 24.10 -24.40
N ALA A 468 15.46 23.81 -23.66
CA ALA A 468 15.54 23.18 -22.34
C ALA A 468 16.03 21.71 -22.42
N ILE A 469 15.54 20.93 -23.40
CA ILE A 469 16.02 19.56 -23.65
C ILE A 469 17.51 19.57 -23.99
N VAL A 470 17.91 20.42 -24.94
CA VAL A 470 19.32 20.52 -25.34
C VAL A 470 20.21 20.94 -24.17
N SER A 471 19.75 21.87 -23.34
CA SER A 471 20.53 22.40 -22.23
C SER A 471 20.66 21.44 -21.04
N HIS A 472 19.60 20.69 -20.72
CA HIS A 472 19.52 19.94 -19.47
C HIS A 472 19.45 18.42 -19.65
N LEU A 473 19.01 17.93 -20.83
CA LEU A 473 18.81 16.52 -21.13
C LEU A 473 19.67 16.01 -22.29
N SER A 474 20.78 16.72 -22.56
CA SER A 474 21.72 16.29 -23.60
C SER A 474 22.17 14.84 -23.39
N GLY A 475 22.12 14.03 -24.46
CA GLY A 475 22.50 12.61 -24.44
C GLY A 475 21.38 11.65 -24.01
N VAL A 476 20.20 12.15 -23.63
CA VAL A 476 19.02 11.29 -23.38
C VAL A 476 18.41 10.90 -24.71
N GLY A 477 18.25 9.61 -24.95
CA GLY A 477 17.72 9.08 -26.23
C GLY A 477 16.22 8.80 -26.23
N GLN A 478 15.60 8.75 -25.04
CA GLN A 478 14.19 8.39 -24.88
C GLN A 478 13.60 9.03 -23.63
N PHE A 479 12.38 9.51 -23.74
CA PHE A 479 11.71 10.29 -22.72
C PHE A 479 10.35 9.70 -22.33
N VAL A 480 9.91 10.00 -21.11
CA VAL A 480 8.53 9.93 -20.67
C VAL A 480 8.02 11.34 -20.40
N VAL A 481 6.80 11.61 -20.84
CA VAL A 481 6.09 12.87 -20.59
C VAL A 481 5.01 12.60 -19.57
N ARG A 482 5.10 13.24 -18.40
CA ARG A 482 4.26 12.95 -17.23
C ARG A 482 3.47 14.16 -16.76
N SER A 483 2.28 13.90 -16.26
CA SER A 483 1.44 14.91 -15.59
C SER A 483 2.04 15.40 -14.28
N SER A 484 1.84 16.68 -13.96
CA SER A 484 2.16 17.30 -12.69
C SER A 484 1.15 18.42 -12.38
N SER A 485 -0.03 18.03 -11.90
CA SER A 485 -1.13 18.96 -11.62
C SER A 485 -1.05 19.58 -10.23
N ASN A 486 -1.70 20.74 -10.05
CA ASN A 486 -1.96 21.31 -8.72
C ASN A 486 -3.16 20.67 -8.02
N ALA A 487 -3.90 19.79 -8.71
CA ALA A 487 -5.10 19.12 -8.21
C ALA A 487 -4.94 17.59 -8.26
N GLU A 488 -3.79 17.05 -7.85
CA GLU A 488 -3.53 15.60 -7.93
C GLU A 488 -3.58 14.91 -6.56
N ASP A 489 -2.91 15.50 -5.54
CA ASP A 489 -2.72 14.89 -4.23
C ASP A 489 -3.27 15.79 -3.12
N LEU A 490 -4.57 16.06 -3.15
CA LEU A 490 -5.22 16.97 -2.21
C LEU A 490 -5.85 16.23 -1.03
N ALA A 491 -6.05 16.94 0.07
CA ALA A 491 -6.82 16.44 1.20
C ALA A 491 -8.27 16.12 0.79
N GLY A 492 -8.66 14.85 0.85
CA GLY A 492 -10.00 14.40 0.46
C GLY A 492 -10.23 14.29 -1.05
N PHE A 493 -9.17 14.39 -1.87
CA PHE A 493 -9.24 14.20 -3.30
C PHE A 493 -7.97 13.51 -3.79
N SER A 494 -8.11 12.40 -4.50
CA SER A 494 -7.02 11.72 -5.20
C SER A 494 -7.36 11.63 -6.68
N ALA A 495 -6.42 12.04 -7.51
CA ALA A 495 -6.50 11.89 -8.97
C ALA A 495 -5.55 10.78 -9.46
N ALA A 496 -5.30 9.76 -8.63
CA ALA A 496 -4.46 8.63 -9.00
C ALA A 496 -5.01 7.94 -10.26
N GLY A 497 -4.16 7.78 -11.28
CA GLY A 497 -4.54 7.19 -12.56
C GLY A 497 -5.56 7.97 -13.40
N VAL A 498 -5.80 9.24 -13.08
CA VAL A 498 -6.73 10.10 -13.81
C VAL A 498 -6.05 10.82 -14.96
N TYR A 499 -4.77 11.15 -14.81
CA TYR A 499 -4.00 11.89 -15.79
C TYR A 499 -3.02 10.99 -16.55
N GLU A 500 -2.86 11.27 -17.84
CA GLU A 500 -2.06 10.47 -18.74
C GLU A 500 -0.55 10.67 -18.55
N SER A 501 0.21 9.65 -18.93
CA SER A 501 1.66 9.69 -19.10
C SER A 501 2.02 9.04 -20.42
N VAL A 502 2.86 9.69 -21.23
CA VAL A 502 3.26 9.22 -22.56
C VAL A 502 4.70 8.74 -22.49
N ALA A 503 4.88 7.43 -22.67
CA ALA A 503 6.18 6.78 -22.67
C ALA A 503 6.81 6.77 -24.07
N HIS A 504 8.12 6.51 -24.11
CA HIS A 504 8.90 6.25 -25.32
C HIS A 504 8.97 7.39 -26.35
N ALA A 505 8.78 8.67 -25.94
CA ALA A 505 9.01 9.81 -26.81
C ALA A 505 10.51 9.92 -27.18
N ARG A 506 10.84 10.15 -28.44
CA ARG A 506 12.23 10.17 -28.93
C ARG A 506 12.57 11.41 -29.75
N THR A 507 11.59 12.13 -30.21
CA THR A 507 11.75 13.32 -31.04
C THR A 507 11.05 14.50 -30.42
N LEU A 508 11.43 15.72 -30.77
CA LEU A 508 10.75 16.93 -30.32
C LEU A 508 9.25 16.91 -30.66
N ASP A 509 8.88 16.41 -31.83
CA ASP A 509 7.47 16.28 -32.22
C ASP A 509 6.72 15.30 -31.32
N SER A 510 7.30 14.13 -31.02
CA SER A 510 6.68 13.16 -30.10
C SER A 510 6.59 13.65 -28.66
N ILE A 511 7.55 14.46 -28.21
CA ILE A 511 7.48 15.13 -26.91
C ILE A 511 6.37 16.19 -26.91
N ALA A 512 6.27 17.00 -27.99
CA ALA A 512 5.23 18.01 -28.13
C ALA A 512 3.82 17.39 -28.16
N ASP A 513 3.66 16.26 -28.85
CA ASP A 513 2.40 15.51 -28.85
C ASP A 513 2.09 14.94 -27.46
N GLY A 514 3.08 14.38 -26.76
CA GLY A 514 2.94 13.92 -25.38
C GLY A 514 2.55 15.04 -24.41
N VAL A 515 3.12 16.24 -24.56
CA VAL A 515 2.74 17.42 -23.75
C VAL A 515 1.27 17.79 -23.98
N LYS A 516 0.79 17.78 -25.24
CA LYS A 516 -0.63 18.03 -25.56
C LYS A 516 -1.54 16.94 -24.99
N GLU A 517 -1.13 15.69 -25.06
CA GLU A 517 -1.88 14.57 -24.52
C GLU A 517 -2.03 14.68 -23.00
N VAL A 518 -0.95 14.98 -22.28
CA VAL A 518 -0.99 15.26 -20.85
C VAL A 518 -1.90 16.45 -20.54
N TRP A 519 -1.83 17.56 -21.28
CA TRP A 519 -2.73 18.69 -21.09
C TRP A 519 -4.19 18.35 -21.39
N SER A 520 -4.45 17.51 -22.41
CA SER A 520 -5.80 17.07 -22.76
C SER A 520 -6.43 16.19 -21.68
N SER A 521 -5.63 15.41 -20.95
CA SER A 521 -6.12 14.54 -19.87
C SER A 521 -6.76 15.33 -18.72
N LEU A 522 -6.35 16.60 -18.51
CA LEU A 522 -6.97 17.47 -17.51
C LEU A 522 -8.45 17.76 -17.81
N VAL A 523 -8.86 17.75 -19.07
CA VAL A 523 -10.23 18.00 -19.50
C VAL A 523 -10.95 16.74 -19.99
N SER A 524 -10.43 15.56 -19.66
CA SER A 524 -11.17 14.30 -19.87
C SER A 524 -12.46 14.29 -19.05
N ALA A 525 -13.49 13.62 -19.54
CA ALA A 525 -14.77 13.52 -18.83
C ALA A 525 -14.60 12.99 -17.40
N ARG A 526 -13.73 11.98 -17.23
CA ARG A 526 -13.38 11.41 -15.91
C ARG A 526 -12.77 12.47 -14.97
N SER A 527 -11.77 13.19 -15.44
CA SER A 527 -11.09 14.23 -14.66
C SER A 527 -12.05 15.36 -14.27
N VAL A 528 -12.88 15.81 -15.21
CA VAL A 528 -13.87 16.88 -14.99
C VAL A 528 -14.91 16.44 -13.96
N ARG A 529 -15.46 15.23 -14.08
CA ARG A 529 -16.45 14.70 -13.12
C ARG A 529 -15.90 14.52 -11.73
N LEU A 530 -14.68 13.99 -11.59
CA LEU A 530 -14.05 13.84 -10.29
C LEU A 530 -13.85 15.19 -9.57
N ARG A 531 -13.42 16.21 -10.31
CA ARG A 531 -13.25 17.56 -9.75
C ARG A 531 -14.60 18.23 -9.42
N GLU A 532 -15.61 18.05 -10.28
CA GLU A 532 -16.97 18.50 -9.99
C GLU A 532 -17.49 17.93 -8.68
N GLN A 533 -17.29 16.61 -8.47
CA GLN A 533 -17.67 15.93 -7.22
C GLN A 533 -16.90 16.46 -6.00
N ALA A 534 -15.65 16.86 -6.18
CA ALA A 534 -14.82 17.45 -5.11
C ALA A 534 -15.08 18.97 -4.93
N GLY A 535 -15.94 19.57 -5.74
CA GLY A 535 -16.23 21.02 -5.70
C GLY A 535 -15.03 21.87 -6.17
N ILE A 536 -14.15 21.31 -7.00
CA ILE A 536 -12.96 21.98 -7.53
C ILE A 536 -13.31 22.67 -8.86
N PRO A 537 -13.23 24.02 -8.93
CA PRO A 537 -13.52 24.74 -10.18
C PRO A 537 -12.55 24.39 -11.30
N LEU A 538 -13.07 24.35 -12.53
CA LEU A 538 -12.25 24.04 -13.72
C LEU A 538 -11.10 25.03 -13.92
N GLU A 539 -11.33 26.31 -13.63
CA GLU A 539 -10.39 27.43 -13.77
C GLU A 539 -9.26 27.43 -12.73
N ASP A 540 -9.38 26.70 -11.66
CA ASP A 540 -8.37 26.63 -10.60
C ASP A 540 -7.39 25.47 -10.83
N CYS A 541 -7.65 24.62 -11.83
CA CYS A 541 -6.83 23.48 -12.15
C CYS A 541 -5.91 23.73 -13.33
N TYR A 542 -4.65 23.46 -13.13
CA TYR A 542 -3.60 23.57 -14.14
C TYR A 542 -2.76 22.30 -14.17
N MET A 543 -2.16 22.07 -15.35
CA MET A 543 -1.30 20.93 -15.59
C MET A 543 0.09 21.38 -15.98
N GLY A 544 1.03 21.23 -15.07
CA GLY A 544 2.45 21.21 -15.39
C GLY A 544 2.81 19.88 -16.05
N VAL A 545 3.95 19.84 -16.71
CA VAL A 545 4.42 18.63 -17.39
C VAL A 545 5.86 18.37 -17.01
N ILE A 546 6.19 17.11 -16.76
CA ILE A 546 7.55 16.65 -16.59
C ILE A 546 7.95 15.93 -17.86
N VAL A 547 9.05 16.33 -18.49
CA VAL A 547 9.74 15.58 -19.55
C VAL A 547 10.98 14.97 -18.90
N GLN A 548 10.99 13.66 -18.75
CA GLN A 548 11.98 12.93 -17.97
C GLN A 548 12.63 11.82 -18.80
N GLU A 549 13.88 11.51 -18.51
CA GLU A 549 14.58 10.37 -19.06
C GLU A 549 13.78 9.08 -18.82
N TRP A 550 13.58 8.28 -19.87
CA TRP A 550 12.97 6.98 -19.76
C TRP A 550 13.93 5.99 -19.12
N VAL A 551 13.50 5.31 -18.09
CA VAL A 551 14.25 4.26 -17.39
C VAL A 551 13.72 2.91 -17.87
N ASP A 552 14.60 2.13 -18.53
CA ASP A 552 14.28 0.80 -19.05
C ASP A 552 14.99 -0.24 -18.17
N VAL A 553 14.30 -0.66 -17.12
CA VAL A 553 14.85 -1.60 -16.13
C VAL A 553 13.88 -2.78 -15.93
N PRO A 554 14.43 -3.96 -15.54
CA PRO A 554 13.65 -5.19 -15.50
C PRO A 554 12.60 -5.24 -14.39
N LEU A 555 12.77 -4.46 -13.33
CA LEU A 555 11.92 -4.50 -12.14
C LEU A 555 11.47 -3.10 -11.76
N GLY A 556 10.21 -2.99 -11.39
CA GLY A 556 9.66 -1.74 -10.91
C GLY A 556 8.39 -1.96 -10.10
N GLY A 557 7.96 -0.91 -9.41
CA GLY A 557 6.77 -1.03 -8.58
C GLY A 557 6.43 0.20 -7.76
N VAL A 558 5.62 -0.04 -6.74
CA VAL A 558 5.14 0.96 -5.80
C VAL A 558 5.48 0.52 -4.39
N LEU A 559 5.94 1.46 -3.57
CA LEU A 559 6.20 1.28 -2.16
C LEU A 559 5.32 2.26 -1.37
N VAL A 560 4.68 1.77 -0.31
CA VAL A 560 3.99 2.64 0.66
C VAL A 560 4.58 2.42 2.05
N THR A 561 4.94 3.50 2.73
CA THR A 561 5.58 3.45 4.05
C THR A 561 4.61 3.17 5.20
N CYS A 562 3.63 2.32 4.96
CA CYS A 562 2.75 1.71 5.97
C CYS A 562 2.26 0.36 5.45
N ASN A 563 1.60 -0.40 6.30
CA ASN A 563 0.84 -1.56 5.88
C ASN A 563 -0.59 -1.12 5.49
N PRO A 564 -0.99 -1.19 4.20
CA PRO A 564 -2.33 -0.75 3.78
C PRO A 564 -3.46 -1.55 4.42
N ALA A 565 -3.21 -2.82 4.79
CA ALA A 565 -4.21 -3.68 5.42
C ALA A 565 -4.35 -3.45 6.93
N ASP A 566 -3.35 -2.87 7.58
CA ASP A 566 -3.40 -2.46 9.00
C ASP A 566 -2.62 -1.16 9.21
N PRO A 567 -3.28 0.00 9.14
CA PRO A 567 -2.63 1.30 9.35
C PRO A 567 -1.97 1.49 10.72
N ARG A 568 -2.31 0.64 11.73
CA ARG A 568 -1.70 0.64 13.05
C ARG A 568 -0.35 -0.05 13.08
N ASP A 569 -0.03 -0.83 12.04
CA ASP A 569 1.25 -1.50 11.88
C ASP A 569 2.32 -0.52 11.38
N PHE A 570 2.88 0.25 12.31
CA PHE A 570 3.91 1.24 12.03
C PHE A 570 5.26 0.65 11.62
N ARG A 571 5.48 -0.66 11.84
CA ARG A 571 6.77 -1.32 11.59
C ARG A 571 6.99 -1.64 10.13
N ASN A 572 5.93 -2.04 9.46
CA ASN A 572 5.99 -2.57 8.11
C ASN A 572 5.84 -1.49 7.03
N VAL A 573 6.58 -1.69 5.97
CA VAL A 573 6.49 -0.99 4.69
C VAL A 573 6.01 -1.99 3.65
N TYR A 574 5.00 -1.62 2.89
CA TYR A 574 4.42 -2.46 1.85
C TYR A 574 5.08 -2.15 0.50
N VAL A 575 5.43 -3.19 -0.26
CA VAL A 575 6.07 -3.08 -1.57
C VAL A 575 5.38 -3.98 -2.57
N ASN A 576 4.93 -3.38 -3.67
CA ASN A 576 4.53 -4.10 -4.88
C ASN A 576 5.70 -4.13 -5.86
N ILE A 577 5.86 -5.25 -6.56
CA ILE A 577 6.89 -5.40 -7.59
C ILE A 577 6.35 -6.17 -8.80
N SER A 578 6.67 -5.69 -9.99
CA SER A 578 6.39 -6.37 -11.25
C SER A 578 7.66 -6.45 -12.10
N ALA A 579 7.79 -7.54 -12.83
CA ALA A 579 8.76 -7.64 -13.92
C ALA A 579 8.21 -6.87 -15.12
N GLY A 580 8.86 -5.75 -15.48
CA GLY A 580 8.44 -4.90 -16.57
C GLY A 580 8.17 -3.45 -16.15
N SER A 581 7.10 -2.88 -16.66
CA SER A 581 6.76 -1.47 -16.44
C SER A 581 6.14 -1.20 -15.07
N VAL A 582 6.55 -0.13 -14.40
CA VAL A 582 5.85 0.40 -13.22
C VAL A 582 4.39 0.74 -13.55
N ALA A 583 4.12 1.15 -14.79
CA ALA A 583 2.76 1.43 -15.25
C ALA A 583 1.83 0.23 -15.11
N ASP A 584 2.31 -1.00 -15.38
CA ASP A 584 1.50 -2.22 -15.26
C ASP A 584 1.05 -2.49 -13.82
N VAL A 585 1.87 -2.11 -12.84
CA VAL A 585 1.52 -2.22 -11.41
C VAL A 585 0.48 -1.17 -11.03
N VAL A 586 0.70 0.07 -11.45
CA VAL A 586 -0.12 1.22 -11.08
C VAL A 586 -1.50 1.15 -11.73
N THR A 587 -1.59 0.70 -12.99
CA THR A 587 -2.86 0.50 -13.71
C THR A 587 -3.62 -0.75 -13.27
N GLY A 588 -2.98 -1.65 -12.50
CA GLY A 588 -3.61 -2.91 -12.08
C GLY A 588 -3.78 -3.93 -13.21
N THR A 589 -3.08 -3.75 -14.33
CA THR A 589 -3.09 -4.71 -15.46
C THR A 589 -2.28 -5.95 -15.17
N ALA A 590 -1.29 -5.87 -14.26
CA ALA A 590 -0.54 -6.99 -13.74
C ALA A 590 -0.87 -7.21 -12.25
N ASP A 591 -0.91 -8.47 -11.83
CA ASP A 591 -0.91 -8.85 -10.42
C ASP A 591 0.55 -8.92 -9.93
N PRO A 592 1.04 -7.89 -9.20
CA PRO A 592 2.42 -7.83 -8.76
C PRO A 592 2.69 -8.80 -7.60
N VAL A 593 3.95 -9.17 -7.44
CA VAL A 593 4.41 -9.79 -6.19
C VAL A 593 4.31 -8.74 -5.08
N GLN A 594 3.84 -9.13 -3.91
CA GLN A 594 3.58 -8.23 -2.79
C GLN A 594 4.41 -8.64 -1.58
N HIS A 595 5.08 -7.66 -0.97
CA HIS A 595 5.93 -7.86 0.19
C HIS A 595 5.58 -6.90 1.32
N LEU A 596 5.85 -7.33 2.56
CA LEU A 596 5.95 -6.48 3.73
C LEU A 596 7.39 -6.55 4.27
N TYR A 597 7.97 -5.39 4.56
CA TYR A 597 9.30 -5.28 5.17
C TYR A 597 9.22 -4.54 6.49
N ASN A 598 9.67 -5.19 7.57
CA ASN A 598 9.76 -4.56 8.88
C ASN A 598 11.01 -3.67 8.94
N THR A 599 10.80 -2.36 8.90
CA THR A 599 11.88 -1.35 8.88
C THR A 599 12.37 -0.95 10.29
N VAL A 600 11.74 -1.47 11.33
CA VAL A 600 12.14 -1.24 12.72
C VAL A 600 13.05 -2.38 13.18
N GLU A 601 12.51 -3.56 13.33
CA GLU A 601 13.21 -4.72 13.88
C GLU A 601 13.96 -5.53 12.82
N GLY A 602 13.60 -5.36 11.57
CA GLY A 602 14.14 -6.12 10.45
C GLY A 602 13.28 -7.32 10.10
N GLY A 603 13.59 -7.93 8.98
CA GLY A 603 12.80 -9.01 8.39
C GLY A 603 11.92 -8.52 7.25
N GLY A 604 11.40 -9.48 6.51
CA GLY A 604 10.49 -9.25 5.39
C GLY A 604 9.77 -10.54 5.07
N ARG A 605 8.58 -10.44 4.46
CA ARG A 605 7.82 -11.60 4.02
C ARG A 605 7.08 -11.31 2.72
N THR A 606 6.96 -12.32 1.88
CA THR A 606 6.11 -12.30 0.70
C THR A 606 4.68 -12.61 1.11
N ILE A 607 3.74 -11.74 0.77
CA ILE A 607 2.31 -11.91 1.11
C ILE A 607 1.48 -12.36 -0.08
N SER A 608 1.95 -12.13 -1.31
CA SER A 608 1.34 -12.62 -2.53
C SER A 608 2.39 -12.75 -3.63
N LEU A 609 2.30 -13.80 -4.43
CA LEU A 609 3.09 -13.94 -5.67
C LEU A 609 2.44 -13.23 -6.85
N GLY A 610 1.19 -12.76 -6.72
CA GLY A 610 0.43 -12.23 -7.85
C GLY A 610 0.36 -13.26 -8.99
N SER A 611 0.73 -12.84 -10.19
CA SER A 611 0.81 -13.70 -11.37
C SER A 611 2.18 -14.40 -11.55
N ALA A 612 3.14 -14.18 -10.65
CA ALA A 612 4.46 -14.80 -10.73
C ALA A 612 4.41 -16.29 -10.37
N ARG A 613 5.24 -17.10 -11.03
CA ARG A 613 5.33 -18.55 -10.77
C ARG A 613 6.19 -18.91 -9.57
N SER A 614 7.06 -18.01 -9.16
CA SER A 614 7.98 -18.19 -8.05
C SER A 614 8.25 -16.84 -7.39
N ASP A 615 8.65 -16.89 -6.14
CA ASP A 615 9.08 -15.70 -5.41
C ASP A 615 10.43 -15.17 -5.95
N LEU A 616 10.76 -13.95 -5.58
CA LEU A 616 11.99 -13.28 -5.96
C LEU A 616 13.22 -13.96 -5.35
N ASP A 617 14.34 -13.81 -6.01
CA ASP A 617 15.61 -14.27 -5.50
C ASP A 617 16.06 -13.47 -4.26
N PRO A 618 16.96 -14.03 -3.42
CA PRO A 618 17.39 -13.38 -2.18
C PRO A 618 18.07 -12.01 -2.39
N ALA A 619 18.83 -11.83 -3.46
CA ALA A 619 19.51 -10.55 -3.72
C ALA A 619 18.50 -9.44 -4.05
N THR A 620 17.48 -9.75 -4.83
CA THR A 620 16.35 -8.83 -5.10
C THR A 620 15.62 -8.50 -3.81
N LYS A 621 15.31 -9.50 -2.96
CA LYS A 621 14.67 -9.28 -1.66
C LYS A 621 15.49 -8.37 -0.74
N ASP A 622 16.81 -8.49 -0.73
CA ASP A 622 17.71 -7.61 0.03
C ASP A 622 17.68 -6.17 -0.51
N SER A 623 17.64 -6.00 -1.82
CA SER A 623 17.50 -4.67 -2.45
C SER A 623 16.15 -4.02 -2.11
N LEU A 624 15.05 -4.80 -2.06
CA LEU A 624 13.75 -4.32 -1.64
C LEU A 624 13.69 -3.98 -0.15
N ALA A 625 14.35 -4.75 0.72
CA ALA A 625 14.46 -4.42 2.13
C ALA A 625 15.21 -3.09 2.36
N ARG A 626 16.25 -2.84 1.55
CA ARG A 626 16.98 -1.57 1.52
C ARG A 626 16.09 -0.43 1.01
N LEU A 627 15.35 -0.66 -0.07
CA LEU A 627 14.36 0.28 -0.59
C LEU A 627 13.31 0.64 0.47
N ALA A 628 12.81 -0.34 1.22
CA ALA A 628 11.84 -0.11 2.28
C ALA A 628 12.40 0.79 3.40
N LEU A 629 13.66 0.58 3.80
CA LEU A 629 14.34 1.44 4.76
C LEU A 629 14.53 2.86 4.21
N ILE A 630 14.97 2.99 2.96
CA ILE A 630 15.12 4.28 2.28
C ILE A 630 13.78 5.01 2.19
N GLY A 631 12.70 4.31 1.84
CA GLY A 631 11.34 4.86 1.85
C GLY A 631 10.95 5.45 3.20
N ARG A 632 11.31 4.78 4.30
CA ARG A 632 11.06 5.26 5.66
C ARG A 632 11.89 6.52 5.99
N LEU A 633 13.13 6.59 5.56
CA LEU A 633 13.99 7.77 5.73
C LEU A 633 13.46 8.96 4.90
N LEU A 634 13.01 8.72 3.67
CA LEU A 634 12.35 9.73 2.84
C LEU A 634 11.04 10.21 3.47
N GLN A 635 10.22 9.30 4.01
CA GLN A 635 9.02 9.69 4.78
C GLN A 635 9.39 10.66 5.90
N SER A 636 10.46 10.40 6.63
CA SER A 636 10.92 11.29 7.71
C SER A 636 11.21 12.72 7.22
N HIS A 637 11.70 12.85 5.99
CA HIS A 637 11.93 14.18 5.39
C HIS A 637 10.62 14.85 4.94
N PHE A 638 9.75 14.10 4.23
CA PHE A 638 8.54 14.65 3.63
C PHE A 638 7.39 14.86 4.62
N SER A 639 7.40 14.18 5.76
CA SER A 639 6.35 14.25 6.77
C SER A 639 6.75 15.23 7.88
N PRO A 640 6.13 16.42 7.98
CA PRO A 640 6.48 17.40 9.01
C PRO A 640 6.01 17.01 10.41
N ASP A 641 5.00 16.14 10.51
CA ASP A 641 4.43 15.67 11.78
C ASP A 641 4.75 14.20 11.99
N TYR A 642 5.77 13.95 12.80
CA TYR A 642 6.23 12.59 13.09
C TYR A 642 5.32 11.80 14.03
N LEU A 643 4.49 12.46 14.84
CA LEU A 643 3.54 11.80 15.75
C LEU A 643 2.44 11.09 14.98
N TYR A 644 1.96 11.74 13.91
CA TYR A 644 0.93 11.21 13.03
C TYR A 644 1.46 10.98 11.62
N GLY A 645 2.78 10.91 11.47
CA GLY A 645 3.54 10.94 10.24
C GLY A 645 2.82 10.35 9.05
N VAL A 646 2.46 11.22 8.09
CA VAL A 646 1.77 10.79 6.87
C VAL A 646 2.69 9.85 6.11
N PRO A 647 2.27 8.61 5.82
CA PRO A 647 3.02 7.72 4.96
C PRO A 647 3.26 8.33 3.59
N VAL A 648 4.27 7.86 2.90
CA VAL A 648 4.53 8.23 1.51
C VAL A 648 4.34 7.04 0.58
N ASP A 649 3.90 7.34 -0.62
CA ASP A 649 3.80 6.48 -1.77
C ASP A 649 4.95 6.82 -2.72
N ILE A 650 5.73 5.82 -3.11
CA ILE A 650 6.92 5.96 -3.95
C ILE A 650 6.79 5.02 -5.15
N GLU A 651 6.82 5.58 -6.36
CA GLU A 651 7.04 4.82 -7.58
C GLU A 651 8.55 4.69 -7.81
N TRP A 652 9.00 3.49 -8.05
CA TRP A 652 10.42 3.15 -8.16
C TRP A 652 10.68 2.13 -9.25
N ALA A 653 11.91 2.12 -9.74
CA ALA A 653 12.45 1.08 -10.60
C ALA A 653 13.81 0.62 -10.06
N LEU A 654 14.19 -0.62 -10.30
CA LEU A 654 15.38 -1.25 -9.74
C LEU A 654 16.28 -1.80 -10.85
N ASP A 655 17.51 -1.31 -10.91
CA ASP A 655 18.59 -1.84 -11.74
C ASP A 655 19.74 -2.32 -10.84
N GLY A 656 19.79 -3.62 -10.58
CA GLY A 656 20.73 -4.21 -9.63
C GLY A 656 20.52 -3.62 -8.23
N ASP A 657 21.49 -2.82 -7.78
CA ASP A 657 21.47 -2.13 -6.48
C ASP A 657 20.99 -0.66 -6.55
N ARG A 658 20.72 -0.14 -7.75
CA ARG A 658 20.29 1.24 -7.98
C ARG A 658 18.78 1.32 -7.97
N ILE A 659 18.26 2.26 -7.21
CA ILE A 659 16.85 2.60 -7.08
C ILE A 659 16.63 3.89 -7.86
N GLU A 660 15.93 3.78 -8.98
CA GLU A 660 15.43 4.94 -9.72
C GLU A 660 14.13 5.39 -9.09
N LEU A 661 14.13 6.56 -8.45
CA LEU A 661 12.93 7.12 -7.82
C LEU A 661 12.16 7.93 -8.85
N LEU A 662 10.99 7.41 -9.23
CA LEU A 662 10.18 7.95 -10.31
C LEU A 662 9.12 8.93 -9.84
N GLN A 663 8.60 8.76 -8.61
CA GLN A 663 7.61 9.63 -7.99
C GLN A 663 7.60 9.44 -6.48
N ILE A 664 7.32 10.49 -5.74
CA ILE A 664 7.02 10.42 -4.30
C ILE A 664 5.88 11.38 -3.99
N ARG A 665 4.91 10.91 -3.19
CA ARG A 665 3.78 11.71 -2.73
C ARG A 665 3.28 11.25 -1.37
N PRO A 666 2.53 12.10 -0.63
CA PRO A 666 1.85 11.66 0.58
C PRO A 666 0.83 10.56 0.27
N TYR A 667 0.84 9.49 1.06
CA TYR A 667 -0.18 8.43 1.04
C TYR A 667 -1.13 8.62 2.22
N ARG A 668 -2.43 8.50 1.97
CA ARG A 668 -3.44 8.59 3.02
C ARG A 668 -4.09 7.22 3.20
N PRO A 669 -3.79 6.53 4.30
CA PRO A 669 -4.51 5.30 4.64
C PRO A 669 -5.99 5.60 4.90
N ALA A 670 -6.84 4.59 4.77
CA ALA A 670 -8.23 4.68 5.21
C ALA A 670 -8.27 5.02 6.71
N SER A 671 -9.11 5.98 7.08
CA SER A 671 -9.27 6.46 8.47
C SER A 671 -10.06 5.47 9.32
#